data_cd70d485356a7ced0d043425d5cb6287
#
_entry.id   cd70d485356a7ced0d043425d5cb6287
#
_cell.length_a   1.000
_cell.length_b   1.000
_cell.length_c   1.000
_cell.angle_alpha   90.00
_cell.angle_beta   90.00
_cell.angle_gamma   90.00
#
_symmetry.space_group_name_H-M   'P 1'
#
loop_
_entity.id
_entity.type
_entity.pdbx_description
1 polymer ?
#
loop_
_entity_poly.entity_id
_entity_poly.type
_entity_poly.pdbx_seq_one_letter_code
_entity_poly.pdbx_strand_id
1 'polypeptide(L)'
;MNDPLLTGTLRDAALAAWTQHPVRFREDANTEEDHARGYYRDRVVVELAQNAADAAARAGVVGRLLLRLTVSGDDTLLVAANTGAPLDAAGVASLASLRASAKRDARVAAVGRFGVGFAAVRSVCDEVSLVSGQHAVHFSLDATRGLLAEAGAAVPGLADEVGRRGSWLPVLRLPLPGAAAAHDAAVASVGGGWGTVVVLTLRDRAAVDQVRAQLAAVDDVLLLALPALTEVTVADGDTRVLADVADRWVVARRSGSLDPALLEDRPVEERDRTGWQVTWAVQRTAVTMPSTVHAPTPTDEPCTVPARLIGTFPLDPTRRHVAPGRLTDVLVANAGRVWTDLLVACRDDDQAPDLVDLLPGGLPAGALDAAIRSAVLAATRTTPVLRPAAGGGAIAPAGALVLSEPVDPAAARLLGERWPALVDLSPRRRHLARLLEIPTMDLADVVAGLPTLAPEAAHLLYDVFDGADPGTLEQLATMPVPLVDGRTVHGPRGLVLLDGQVGDAALAALSDWGVRVVHPQAAHRLLERLGAQRSDIAGLLRSPAVRERVLDDDEPAVADVVLSLVDAALRAGTVQPESWWGELLLPAADGEMVPARGLVLGGSAARQALDAAVLPTVDSVVQERWGAQVLSAVGVRAGLAVLRVPLDLADATDLAESLDGWDAYRREAIEAGDGPPDALVMADLDAVVEHAWPQVLAALASEHRAVLEPVRLLLPDGPTRVVPSYTTWWLRNRAPLGLGGPFALAGGPAWLGPAPSAVAGLDERVQRLLGGVGAAEELDAQAWSVLLGELRIGDPVAMPVAAAFWRALARLAGDLGPLVDAEVLPALGRGGVQAVAADDVAVASPMWVQHPASLPVVVVPAGVVTVVADALDLETADERADGRVTSRGEPAPTPDAVRLVFPRAPATWMEHEDLMVDGAPVQWWVDSQVHAATTSGLARGLAELVGPRQVGRLERLLGDPGAVDEVLLDLAGEEF
;
A
#
# COMPACT_ATOMS: atom_id res chain seq x y z
N MET A 1 22.60 -26.29 -88.28
CA MET A 1 21.77 -25.53 -87.38
C MET A 1 22.65 -24.61 -86.56
N ASN A 2 22.25 -23.35 -86.46
CA ASN A 2 23.01 -22.36 -85.67
C ASN A 2 22.79 -22.72 -84.13
N ASP A 3 23.87 -23.11 -83.43
CA ASP A 3 23.81 -23.38 -81.99
C ASP A 3 24.38 -22.18 -81.22
N PRO A 4 23.55 -21.18 -80.95
CA PRO A 4 23.99 -19.94 -80.35
C PRO A 4 24.35 -20.08 -78.88
N LEU A 5 23.95 -21.17 -78.22
CA LEU A 5 24.33 -21.53 -76.84
C LEU A 5 25.51 -22.42 -76.69
N LEU A 6 26.14 -22.86 -77.90
CA LEU A 6 27.32 -23.73 -77.97
C LEU A 6 27.15 -25.07 -77.24
N THR A 7 25.92 -25.55 -77.13
CA THR A 7 25.57 -26.81 -76.41
C THR A 7 26.29 -28.01 -76.96
N GLY A 8 26.40 -28.12 -78.33
CA GLY A 8 27.12 -29.22 -79.02
C GLY A 8 28.61 -29.18 -78.68
N THR A 9 29.20 -27.99 -78.74
CA THR A 9 30.65 -27.82 -78.45
C THR A 9 30.98 -28.19 -77.02
N LEU A 10 30.12 -27.75 -75.99
CA LEU A 10 30.37 -28.07 -74.60
C LEU A 10 30.18 -29.57 -74.31
N ARG A 11 29.15 -30.18 -74.85
CA ARG A 11 28.86 -31.62 -74.73
C ARG A 11 30.00 -32.47 -75.34
N ASP A 12 30.38 -32.21 -76.61
CA ASP A 12 31.40 -32.95 -77.29
C ASP A 12 32.73 -32.82 -76.57
N ALA A 13 33.08 -31.63 -76.02
CA ALA A 13 34.28 -31.49 -75.24
C ALA A 13 34.30 -32.32 -73.96
N ALA A 14 33.12 -32.37 -73.23
CA ALA A 14 32.97 -33.16 -72.02
C ALA A 14 33.09 -34.67 -72.33
N LEU A 15 32.44 -35.14 -73.37
CA LEU A 15 32.50 -36.54 -73.80
C LEU A 15 33.88 -36.91 -74.25
N ALA A 16 34.56 -36.07 -75.02
CA ALA A 16 35.94 -36.33 -75.46
C ALA A 16 36.88 -36.40 -74.23
N ALA A 17 36.75 -35.50 -73.24
CA ALA A 17 37.60 -35.58 -72.04
C ALA A 17 37.34 -36.88 -71.24
N TRP A 18 36.11 -37.34 -71.13
CA TRP A 18 35.79 -38.59 -70.43
C TRP A 18 36.20 -39.84 -71.13
N THR A 19 36.13 -39.86 -72.47
CA THR A 19 36.63 -41.00 -73.28
C THR A 19 38.15 -41.08 -73.24
N GLN A 20 38.84 -39.97 -73.23
CA GLN A 20 40.31 -39.95 -73.14
C GLN A 20 40.79 -40.23 -71.71
N HIS A 21 40.06 -39.78 -70.71
CA HIS A 21 40.45 -39.92 -69.32
C HIS A 21 39.21 -40.28 -68.44
N PRO A 22 38.90 -41.55 -68.26
CA PRO A 22 37.70 -41.99 -67.41
C PRO A 22 37.78 -41.51 -65.97
N VAL A 23 38.89 -41.21 -65.40
CA VAL A 23 39.05 -40.63 -64.09
C VAL A 23 38.42 -39.25 -64.06
N ARG A 24 38.44 -38.50 -65.13
CA ARG A 24 37.79 -37.20 -65.24
C ARG A 24 36.23 -37.29 -65.11
N PHE A 25 35.68 -38.33 -65.78
CA PHE A 25 34.24 -38.59 -65.59
C PHE A 25 33.89 -38.84 -64.12
N ARG A 26 34.72 -39.64 -63.44
CA ARG A 26 34.53 -39.95 -62.04
C ARG A 26 34.57 -38.67 -61.17
N GLU A 27 35.51 -37.80 -61.39
CA GLU A 27 35.66 -36.51 -60.68
C GLU A 27 34.47 -35.62 -60.93
N ASP A 28 34.05 -35.48 -62.18
CA ASP A 28 32.88 -34.62 -62.52
C ASP A 28 31.59 -35.19 -61.96
N ALA A 29 31.38 -36.51 -61.99
CA ALA A 29 30.20 -37.15 -61.39
C ALA A 29 30.19 -37.06 -59.87
N ASN A 30 31.34 -37.30 -59.21
CA ASN A 30 31.43 -37.11 -57.76
C ASN A 30 31.07 -35.65 -57.36
N THR A 31 31.61 -34.70 -58.14
CA THR A 31 31.36 -33.28 -57.86
C THR A 31 29.87 -32.93 -57.95
N GLU A 32 29.17 -33.45 -59.01
CA GLU A 32 27.72 -33.19 -59.15
C GLU A 32 26.91 -33.92 -58.08
N GLU A 33 27.30 -35.14 -57.72
CA GLU A 33 26.66 -35.95 -56.67
C GLU A 33 26.86 -35.28 -55.30
N ASP A 34 28.09 -34.82 -54.95
CA ASP A 34 28.38 -34.16 -53.69
C ASP A 34 27.51 -32.86 -53.50
N HIS A 35 27.34 -32.12 -54.61
CA HIS A 35 26.48 -30.95 -54.59
C HIS A 35 24.99 -31.31 -54.47
N ALA A 36 24.52 -32.34 -55.13
CA ALA A 36 23.15 -32.77 -55.08
C ALA A 36 22.72 -33.40 -53.71
N ARG A 37 23.65 -34.18 -53.11
CA ARG A 37 23.39 -34.87 -51.82
C ARG A 37 23.80 -34.06 -50.60
N GLY A 38 24.74 -33.14 -50.76
CA GLY A 38 25.29 -32.34 -49.69
C GLY A 38 24.42 -31.14 -49.28
N TYR A 39 25.08 -30.09 -48.88
CA TYR A 39 24.42 -28.87 -48.29
C TYR A 39 23.36 -28.19 -49.19
N TYR A 40 23.40 -28.42 -50.55
CA TYR A 40 22.46 -27.79 -51.49
C TYR A 40 21.12 -28.52 -51.61
N ARG A 41 20.94 -29.67 -50.98
CA ARG A 41 19.74 -30.48 -51.11
C ARG A 41 18.46 -29.68 -50.83
N ASP A 42 18.43 -28.86 -49.78
CA ASP A 42 17.25 -28.12 -49.33
C ASP A 42 17.24 -26.67 -49.78
N ARG A 43 17.96 -26.31 -50.86
CA ARG A 43 18.17 -24.92 -51.29
C ARG A 43 17.79 -24.62 -52.74
N VAL A 44 17.07 -25.48 -53.41
CA VAL A 44 16.74 -25.33 -54.84
C VAL A 44 16.01 -24.02 -55.11
N VAL A 45 15.01 -23.66 -54.30
CA VAL A 45 14.22 -22.45 -54.47
C VAL A 45 15.07 -21.19 -54.18
N VAL A 46 15.92 -21.22 -53.18
CA VAL A 46 16.82 -20.09 -52.87
C VAL A 46 17.85 -19.88 -53.92
N GLU A 47 18.43 -20.95 -54.50
CA GLU A 47 19.44 -20.87 -55.59
C GLU A 47 18.77 -20.34 -56.87
N LEU A 48 17.54 -20.76 -57.21
CA LEU A 48 16.78 -20.18 -58.33
C LEU A 48 16.53 -18.70 -58.12
N ALA A 49 16.19 -18.29 -56.89
CA ALA A 49 15.97 -16.88 -56.54
C ALA A 49 17.26 -16.06 -56.66
N GLN A 50 18.40 -16.61 -56.21
CA GLN A 50 19.71 -15.94 -56.34
C GLN A 50 20.10 -15.75 -57.81
N ASN A 51 19.87 -16.76 -58.67
CA ASN A 51 20.10 -16.64 -60.09
C ASN A 51 19.20 -15.60 -60.74
N ALA A 52 17.93 -15.53 -60.33
CA ALA A 52 17.00 -14.48 -60.74
C ALA A 52 17.46 -13.07 -60.34
N ALA A 53 17.89 -12.92 -59.09
CA ALA A 53 18.44 -11.62 -58.58
C ALA A 53 19.70 -11.21 -59.37
N ASP A 54 20.62 -12.14 -59.65
CA ASP A 54 21.82 -11.86 -60.40
C ASP A 54 21.53 -11.50 -61.87
N ALA A 55 20.52 -12.11 -62.47
CA ALA A 55 20.06 -11.79 -63.80
C ALA A 55 19.44 -10.37 -63.87
N ALA A 56 18.60 -10.03 -62.88
CA ALA A 56 18.03 -8.70 -62.80
C ALA A 56 19.09 -7.61 -62.57
N ALA A 57 20.03 -7.86 -61.66
CA ALA A 57 21.16 -6.93 -61.36
C ALA A 57 22.07 -6.70 -62.60
N ARG A 58 22.38 -7.79 -63.35
CA ARG A 58 23.18 -7.68 -64.59
C ARG A 58 22.48 -6.85 -65.69
N ALA A 59 21.16 -6.98 -65.76
CA ALA A 59 20.40 -6.24 -66.77
C ALA A 59 20.03 -4.81 -66.31
N GLY A 60 20.21 -4.48 -65.01
CA GLY A 60 19.77 -3.21 -64.42
C GLY A 60 18.25 -2.98 -64.49
N VAL A 61 17.47 -4.07 -64.38
CA VAL A 61 16.01 -4.05 -64.47
C VAL A 61 15.39 -4.48 -63.16
N VAL A 62 14.12 -4.13 -62.97
CA VAL A 62 13.32 -4.62 -61.84
C VAL A 62 13.24 -6.11 -61.87
N GLY A 63 13.75 -6.75 -60.81
CA GLY A 63 13.75 -8.23 -60.69
C GLY A 63 12.40 -8.72 -60.19
N ARG A 64 11.80 -9.57 -60.98
CA ARG A 64 10.62 -10.36 -60.59
C ARG A 64 10.90 -11.82 -60.76
N LEU A 65 10.37 -12.65 -59.88
CA LEU A 65 10.49 -14.11 -59.88
C LEU A 65 9.14 -14.76 -59.70
N LEU A 66 8.74 -15.67 -60.61
CA LEU A 66 7.60 -16.55 -60.42
C LEU A 66 8.14 -17.95 -60.11
N LEU A 67 7.64 -18.51 -59.02
CA LEU A 67 7.83 -19.90 -58.60
C LEU A 67 6.49 -20.62 -58.66
N ARG A 68 6.31 -21.56 -59.58
CA ARG A 68 5.02 -22.25 -59.73
C ARG A 68 5.22 -23.78 -59.71
N LEU A 69 4.46 -24.41 -58.83
CA LEU A 69 4.31 -25.88 -58.87
C LEU A 69 3.07 -26.25 -59.69
N THR A 70 3.21 -27.08 -60.68
CA THR A 70 2.13 -27.45 -61.60
C THR A 70 2.22 -28.92 -61.96
N VAL A 71 1.10 -29.51 -62.35
CA VAL A 71 1.03 -30.89 -62.84
C VAL A 71 0.86 -30.85 -64.34
N SER A 72 1.63 -31.71 -65.08
CA SER A 72 1.59 -31.87 -66.52
C SER A 72 1.61 -33.34 -66.82
N GLY A 73 0.44 -33.92 -67.22
CA GLY A 73 0.30 -35.36 -67.30
C GLY A 73 0.55 -36.04 -65.94
N ASP A 74 1.44 -37.05 -65.92
CA ASP A 74 1.82 -37.73 -64.69
C ASP A 74 2.92 -37.03 -63.90
N ASP A 75 3.52 -35.99 -64.45
CA ASP A 75 4.68 -35.30 -63.87
C ASP A 75 4.27 -34.07 -63.09
N THR A 76 4.97 -33.83 -61.99
CA THR A 76 4.89 -32.54 -61.25
C THR A 76 6.12 -31.67 -61.63
N LEU A 77 5.83 -30.46 -62.07
CA LEU A 77 6.85 -29.52 -62.55
C LEU A 77 6.99 -28.35 -61.60
N LEU A 78 8.28 -27.97 -61.28
CA LEU A 78 8.58 -26.65 -60.71
C LEU A 78 8.99 -25.74 -61.85
N VAL A 79 8.27 -24.64 -62.03
CA VAL A 79 8.57 -23.60 -63.00
C VAL A 79 9.07 -22.36 -62.25
N ALA A 80 10.28 -21.89 -62.60
CA ALA A 80 10.86 -20.65 -62.09
C ALA A 80 11.09 -19.69 -63.25
N ALA A 81 10.32 -18.62 -63.32
CA ALA A 81 10.47 -17.60 -64.37
C ALA A 81 10.95 -16.29 -63.77
N ASN A 82 12.00 -15.71 -64.33
CA ASN A 82 12.56 -14.48 -63.85
C ASN A 82 12.75 -13.42 -64.96
N THR A 83 12.67 -12.14 -64.55
CA THR A 83 13.11 -11.03 -65.41
C THR A 83 14.62 -10.87 -65.31
N GLY A 84 15.25 -10.17 -66.25
CA GLY A 84 16.67 -9.86 -66.21
C GLY A 84 17.41 -10.25 -67.51
N ALA A 85 18.76 -10.32 -67.39
CA ALA A 85 19.59 -10.66 -68.51
C ALA A 85 19.29 -12.07 -69.02
N PRO A 86 19.11 -12.26 -70.33
CA PRO A 86 18.86 -13.58 -70.88
C PRO A 86 20.08 -14.51 -70.70
N LEU A 87 19.83 -15.81 -70.74
CA LEU A 87 20.87 -16.80 -70.72
C LEU A 87 21.66 -16.76 -72.04
N ASP A 88 22.99 -16.65 -71.94
CA ASP A 88 23.91 -16.63 -73.06
C ASP A 88 24.81 -17.85 -73.07
N ALA A 89 25.67 -17.99 -74.11
CA ALA A 89 26.64 -19.10 -74.21
C ALA A 89 27.62 -19.18 -73.03
N ALA A 90 28.03 -18.05 -72.49
CA ALA A 90 28.89 -18.04 -71.30
C ALA A 90 28.13 -18.51 -70.03
N GLY A 91 26.85 -18.17 -69.94
CA GLY A 91 26.00 -18.69 -68.89
C GLY A 91 25.80 -20.20 -68.95
N VAL A 92 25.55 -20.76 -70.14
CA VAL A 92 25.43 -22.22 -70.31
C VAL A 92 26.79 -22.90 -70.00
N ALA A 93 27.90 -22.36 -70.47
CA ALA A 93 29.24 -22.89 -70.14
C ALA A 93 29.49 -22.88 -68.61
N SER A 94 29.01 -21.83 -67.87
CA SER A 94 29.11 -21.75 -66.44
C SER A 94 28.27 -22.83 -65.74
N LEU A 95 27.05 -23.06 -66.20
CA LEU A 95 26.17 -24.13 -65.69
C LEU A 95 26.82 -25.52 -65.90
N ALA A 96 27.46 -25.74 -67.07
CA ALA A 96 28.05 -26.96 -67.40
C ALA A 96 29.44 -27.20 -66.77
N SER A 97 30.11 -26.16 -66.22
CA SER A 97 31.47 -26.30 -65.65
C SER A 97 31.55 -26.58 -64.16
N LEU A 98 30.46 -26.42 -63.45
CA LEU A 98 30.25 -26.61 -61.96
C LEU A 98 31.24 -25.89 -61.04
N ARG A 99 32.33 -25.28 -61.55
CA ARG A 99 33.32 -24.54 -60.78
C ARG A 99 33.82 -23.23 -61.41
N ALA A 100 33.68 -23.08 -62.74
CA ALA A 100 34.12 -21.86 -63.41
C ALA A 100 32.98 -20.89 -63.61
N SER A 101 32.88 -19.87 -62.78
CA SER A 101 31.87 -18.83 -62.94
C SER A 101 32.32 -17.80 -63.97
N ALA A 102 31.45 -17.52 -64.95
CA ALA A 102 31.57 -16.39 -65.86
C ALA A 102 31.51 -15.03 -65.17
N LYS A 103 31.32 -15.01 -63.87
CA LYS A 103 31.10 -13.80 -63.05
C LYS A 103 32.41 -13.17 -62.53
N ARG A 104 33.62 -13.66 -63.01
CA ARG A 104 34.91 -13.12 -62.51
C ARG A 104 35.15 -11.64 -62.79
N ASP A 105 34.63 -11.11 -63.85
CA ASP A 105 34.90 -9.73 -64.30
C ASP A 105 33.80 -8.73 -64.00
N ALA A 106 32.74 -9.13 -63.24
CA ALA A 106 31.62 -8.24 -62.94
C ALA A 106 31.94 -7.30 -61.76
N ARG A 107 31.98 -5.99 -61.99
CA ARG A 107 32.14 -4.93 -61.00
C ARG A 107 30.92 -4.79 -60.04
N VAL A 108 29.81 -5.52 -60.32
CA VAL A 108 28.59 -5.53 -59.47
C VAL A 108 28.66 -6.75 -58.53
N ALA A 109 28.42 -6.53 -57.28
CA ALA A 109 28.36 -7.60 -56.25
C ALA A 109 27.28 -8.63 -56.60
N ALA A 110 27.64 -9.70 -57.30
CA ALA A 110 26.75 -10.80 -57.60
C ALA A 110 26.51 -11.63 -56.33
N VAL A 111 25.27 -12.01 -56.03
CA VAL A 111 24.85 -12.76 -54.85
C VAL A 111 25.24 -14.23 -54.97
N GLY A 112 25.14 -14.81 -56.17
CA GLY A 112 25.60 -16.19 -56.47
C GLY A 112 27.13 -16.30 -56.58
N ARG A 113 27.80 -16.73 -55.51
CA ARG A 113 29.26 -16.59 -55.30
C ARG A 113 30.13 -17.63 -56.05
N PHE A 114 29.57 -18.83 -56.40
CA PHE A 114 30.48 -19.97 -56.74
C PHE A 114 30.19 -20.67 -58.08
N GLY A 115 29.12 -20.33 -58.82
CA GLY A 115 28.74 -20.96 -60.07
C GLY A 115 28.25 -22.44 -59.95
N VAL A 116 28.12 -22.91 -58.69
CA VAL A 116 27.76 -24.28 -58.39
C VAL A 116 26.36 -24.45 -57.88
N GLY A 117 25.66 -23.36 -57.55
CA GLY A 117 24.34 -23.37 -56.90
C GLY A 117 23.29 -23.99 -57.75
N PHE A 118 23.38 -23.89 -59.10
CA PHE A 118 22.44 -24.51 -60.03
C PHE A 118 22.46 -26.05 -59.93
N ALA A 119 23.59 -26.65 -59.49
CA ALA A 119 23.64 -28.09 -59.27
C ALA A 119 22.64 -28.57 -58.17
N ALA A 120 22.13 -27.67 -57.31
CA ALA A 120 21.06 -27.98 -56.35
C ALA A 120 19.82 -28.61 -57.02
N VAL A 121 19.52 -28.28 -58.28
CA VAL A 121 18.36 -28.79 -58.99
C VAL A 121 18.41 -30.32 -59.11
N ARG A 122 19.62 -30.89 -59.18
CA ARG A 122 19.84 -32.35 -59.26
C ARG A 122 19.39 -33.09 -58.00
N SER A 123 19.17 -32.41 -56.88
CA SER A 123 18.62 -33.04 -55.67
C SER A 123 17.16 -33.44 -55.86
N VAL A 124 16.38 -32.72 -56.68
CA VAL A 124 14.93 -32.92 -56.86
C VAL A 124 14.51 -33.32 -58.27
N CYS A 125 15.39 -33.15 -59.29
CA CYS A 125 14.96 -33.42 -60.65
C CYS A 125 16.06 -34.15 -61.45
N ASP A 126 15.61 -34.89 -62.49
CA ASP A 126 16.45 -35.60 -63.51
C ASP A 126 16.37 -34.96 -64.88
N GLU A 127 15.42 -34.08 -65.08
CA GLU A 127 15.15 -33.35 -66.29
C GLU A 127 14.93 -31.84 -65.98
N VAL A 128 15.70 -30.95 -66.58
CA VAL A 128 15.63 -29.51 -66.45
C VAL A 128 15.78 -28.82 -67.80
N SER A 129 14.89 -27.87 -68.08
CA SER A 129 14.97 -27.01 -69.25
C SER A 129 15.15 -25.53 -68.83
N LEU A 130 15.96 -24.78 -69.50
CA LEU A 130 16.11 -23.35 -69.39
C LEU A 130 15.76 -22.73 -70.75
N VAL A 131 14.76 -21.92 -70.77
CA VAL A 131 14.25 -21.20 -71.96
C VAL A 131 14.49 -19.75 -71.77
N SER A 132 15.18 -19.09 -72.70
CA SER A 132 15.53 -17.69 -72.63
C SER A 132 15.40 -17.05 -74.04
N GLY A 133 14.36 -16.24 -74.19
CA GLY A 133 13.99 -15.68 -75.52
C GLY A 133 13.68 -16.73 -76.54
N GLN A 134 14.44 -16.78 -77.63
CA GLN A 134 14.29 -17.76 -78.73
C GLN A 134 15.20 -19.02 -78.55
N HIS A 135 15.93 -19.06 -77.45
CA HIS A 135 16.93 -20.10 -77.21
C HIS A 135 16.59 -20.96 -76.02
N ALA A 136 16.90 -22.23 -76.05
CA ALA A 136 16.71 -23.12 -74.96
C ALA A 136 17.85 -24.15 -74.87
N VAL A 137 18.12 -24.55 -73.62
CA VAL A 137 18.99 -25.68 -73.30
C VAL A 137 18.31 -26.58 -72.32
N HIS A 138 18.50 -27.87 -72.45
CA HIS A 138 18.00 -28.78 -71.44
C HIS A 138 19.05 -29.83 -71.05
N PHE A 139 18.90 -30.37 -69.86
CA PHE A 139 19.73 -31.40 -69.29
C PHE A 139 18.85 -32.57 -68.92
N SER A 140 19.19 -33.80 -69.37
CA SER A 140 18.38 -34.98 -69.19
C SER A 140 19.24 -36.14 -68.70
N LEU A 141 18.83 -36.81 -67.62
CA LEU A 141 19.47 -38.03 -67.14
C LEU A 141 19.39 -39.16 -68.19
N ASP A 142 18.24 -39.32 -68.85
CA ASP A 142 18.05 -40.38 -69.83
C ASP A 142 18.89 -40.11 -71.09
N ALA A 143 18.88 -38.89 -71.59
CA ALA A 143 19.75 -38.51 -72.69
C ALA A 143 21.25 -38.67 -72.34
N THR A 144 21.61 -38.26 -71.11
CA THR A 144 22.98 -38.44 -70.60
C THR A 144 23.36 -39.89 -70.56
N ARG A 145 22.45 -40.80 -70.13
CA ARG A 145 22.69 -42.22 -70.11
C ARG A 145 22.87 -42.79 -71.52
N GLY A 146 22.07 -42.35 -72.52
CA GLY A 146 22.23 -42.72 -73.95
C GLY A 146 23.59 -42.27 -74.50
N LEU A 147 23.98 -40.98 -74.29
CA LEU A 147 25.27 -40.47 -74.77
C LEU A 147 26.48 -41.21 -74.16
N LEU A 148 26.39 -41.55 -72.88
CA LEU A 148 27.44 -42.29 -72.18
C LEU A 148 27.47 -43.76 -72.60
N ALA A 149 26.37 -44.36 -72.94
CA ALA A 149 26.35 -45.72 -73.51
C ALA A 149 27.05 -45.73 -74.86
N GLU A 150 26.81 -44.74 -75.72
CA GLU A 150 27.50 -44.62 -77.02
C GLU A 150 29.02 -44.40 -76.85
N ALA A 151 29.34 -43.40 -75.94
CA ALA A 151 30.78 -43.04 -75.66
C ALA A 151 31.53 -44.21 -74.99
N GLY A 152 30.85 -44.94 -74.08
CA GLY A 152 31.41 -46.06 -73.34
C GLY A 152 31.61 -47.33 -74.17
N ALA A 153 30.92 -47.48 -75.32
CA ALA A 153 31.00 -48.62 -76.14
C ALA A 153 32.45 -48.92 -76.58
N ALA A 154 33.25 -47.92 -76.77
CA ALA A 154 34.69 -48.02 -77.13
C ALA A 154 35.64 -47.88 -75.90
N VAL A 155 35.17 -47.64 -74.68
CA VAL A 155 36.01 -47.40 -73.54
C VAL A 155 35.43 -48.16 -72.30
N PRO A 156 35.91 -49.42 -72.11
CA PRO A 156 35.39 -50.26 -71.03
C PRO A 156 35.39 -49.62 -69.62
N GLY A 157 36.46 -48.92 -69.29
CA GLY A 157 36.55 -48.25 -67.98
C GLY A 157 35.58 -47.13 -67.76
N LEU A 158 35.05 -46.49 -68.80
CA LEU A 158 33.94 -45.52 -68.71
C LEU A 158 32.58 -46.26 -68.53
N ALA A 159 32.40 -47.33 -69.31
CA ALA A 159 31.16 -48.17 -69.21
C ALA A 159 31.02 -48.80 -67.84
N ASP A 160 32.05 -49.32 -67.22
CA ASP A 160 32.08 -49.85 -65.87
C ASP A 160 31.73 -48.81 -64.82
N GLU A 161 32.23 -47.60 -64.92
CA GLU A 161 31.97 -46.54 -64.03
C GLU A 161 30.51 -46.01 -64.13
N VAL A 162 29.98 -45.86 -65.32
CA VAL A 162 28.60 -45.55 -65.61
C VAL A 162 27.67 -46.61 -65.01
N GLY A 163 27.96 -47.86 -65.16
CA GLY A 163 27.17 -48.95 -64.58
C GLY A 163 27.08 -48.97 -63.08
N ARG A 164 28.21 -48.58 -62.40
CA ARG A 164 28.25 -48.50 -60.95
C ARG A 164 27.45 -47.31 -60.35
N ARG A 165 27.29 -46.24 -61.13
CA ARG A 165 26.64 -44.98 -60.60
C ARG A 165 25.17 -44.95 -60.76
N GLY A 166 24.54 -45.77 -61.53
CA GLY A 166 23.08 -45.81 -61.71
C GLY A 166 22.53 -44.46 -62.21
N SER A 167 21.86 -43.74 -61.39
CA SER A 167 21.26 -42.40 -61.67
C SER A 167 22.22 -41.23 -61.39
N TRP A 168 23.35 -41.46 -60.72
CA TRP A 168 24.29 -40.41 -60.31
C TRP A 168 25.33 -40.07 -61.38
N LEU A 169 24.81 -39.70 -62.56
CA LEU A 169 25.60 -39.29 -63.70
C LEU A 169 25.75 -37.77 -63.75
N PRO A 170 26.86 -37.25 -64.36
CA PRO A 170 27.12 -35.79 -64.46
C PRO A 170 26.24 -35.17 -65.55
N VAL A 171 24.94 -35.03 -65.28
CA VAL A 171 23.88 -34.61 -66.21
C VAL A 171 24.08 -33.18 -66.68
N LEU A 172 24.51 -32.30 -65.77
CA LEU A 172 24.69 -30.86 -66.07
C LEU A 172 25.93 -30.62 -66.94
N ARG A 173 26.76 -31.56 -67.10
CA ARG A 173 27.94 -31.47 -68.02
C ARG A 173 27.57 -31.63 -69.50
N LEU A 174 26.41 -32.18 -69.82
CA LEU A 174 26.00 -32.50 -71.16
C LEU A 174 24.74 -31.67 -71.57
N PRO A 175 24.91 -30.37 -71.89
CA PRO A 175 23.84 -29.54 -72.36
C PRO A 175 23.33 -30.04 -73.73
N LEU A 176 21.95 -30.05 -73.84
CA LEU A 176 21.26 -30.44 -75.09
C LEU A 176 20.55 -29.18 -75.64
N PRO A 177 20.53 -29.08 -77.01
CA PRO A 177 19.85 -27.94 -77.65
C PRO A 177 18.30 -28.10 -77.53
N GLY A 178 17.60 -26.95 -77.29
CA GLY A 178 16.17 -26.93 -77.17
C GLY A 178 15.68 -27.17 -75.75
N ALA A 179 14.38 -27.19 -75.53
CA ALA A 179 13.69 -27.57 -74.26
C ALA A 179 13.19 -29.01 -74.41
N ALA A 180 12.96 -29.67 -73.28
CA ALA A 180 12.25 -30.95 -73.31
C ALA A 180 10.79 -30.71 -73.74
N ALA A 181 10.28 -31.53 -74.68
CA ALA A 181 8.93 -31.38 -75.22
C ALA A 181 7.84 -31.39 -74.08
N ALA A 182 8.07 -32.14 -72.99
CA ALA A 182 7.23 -32.20 -71.85
C ALA A 182 7.14 -30.86 -71.14
N HIS A 183 8.04 -29.95 -71.31
CA HIS A 183 8.11 -28.62 -70.69
C HIS A 183 7.45 -27.48 -71.49
N ASP A 184 7.12 -27.69 -72.81
CA ASP A 184 6.60 -26.68 -73.72
C ASP A 184 5.32 -26.04 -73.18
N ALA A 185 4.35 -26.87 -72.66
CA ALA A 185 3.11 -26.39 -72.11
C ALA A 185 3.33 -25.53 -70.84
N ALA A 186 4.29 -25.92 -69.96
CA ALA A 186 4.62 -25.20 -68.75
C ALA A 186 5.27 -23.84 -69.10
N VAL A 187 6.17 -23.81 -70.05
CA VAL A 187 6.80 -22.57 -70.57
C VAL A 187 5.75 -21.62 -71.16
N ALA A 188 4.86 -22.15 -72.02
CA ALA A 188 3.77 -21.35 -72.60
C ALA A 188 2.80 -20.80 -71.55
N SER A 189 2.62 -21.52 -70.43
CA SER A 189 1.69 -21.13 -69.36
C SER A 189 2.12 -19.91 -68.55
N VAL A 190 3.38 -19.56 -68.52
CA VAL A 190 3.83 -18.37 -67.80
C VAL A 190 3.68 -17.07 -68.57
N GLY A 191 3.39 -17.15 -69.83
CA GLY A 191 3.21 -15.99 -70.72
C GLY A 191 4.51 -15.22 -71.07
N GLY A 192 4.37 -14.08 -71.68
CA GLY A 192 5.52 -13.26 -72.11
C GLY A 192 6.05 -12.35 -71.01
N GLY A 193 7.26 -11.75 -71.27
CA GLY A 193 7.88 -10.73 -70.38
C GLY A 193 8.94 -11.28 -69.43
N TRP A 194 9.21 -12.55 -69.48
CA TRP A 194 10.28 -13.22 -68.71
C TRP A 194 11.61 -13.29 -69.47
N GLY A 195 12.68 -13.03 -68.80
CA GLY A 195 14.04 -13.15 -69.36
C GLY A 195 14.51 -14.61 -69.50
N THR A 196 14.24 -15.37 -68.48
CA THR A 196 14.55 -16.84 -68.46
C THR A 196 13.46 -17.60 -67.73
N VAL A 197 13.09 -18.78 -68.23
CA VAL A 197 12.18 -19.74 -67.61
C VAL A 197 12.94 -21.03 -67.37
N VAL A 198 13.01 -21.49 -66.15
CA VAL A 198 13.58 -22.78 -65.76
C VAL A 198 12.44 -23.74 -65.43
N VAL A 199 12.41 -24.93 -65.99
CA VAL A 199 11.42 -25.95 -65.70
C VAL A 199 12.14 -27.22 -65.25
N LEU A 200 11.76 -27.71 -64.07
CA LEU A 200 12.26 -28.93 -63.45
C LEU A 200 11.17 -29.98 -63.40
N THR A 201 11.39 -31.17 -63.95
CA THR A 201 10.55 -32.34 -63.71
C THR A 201 10.95 -32.96 -62.39
N LEU A 202 10.09 -32.88 -61.35
CA LEU A 202 10.38 -33.43 -60.05
C LEU A 202 10.34 -34.95 -60.07
N ARG A 203 11.42 -35.55 -59.54
CA ARG A 203 11.75 -36.98 -59.73
C ARG A 203 10.69 -37.91 -59.12
N ASP A 204 10.19 -37.57 -57.96
CA ASP A 204 9.30 -38.39 -57.16
C ASP A 204 8.50 -37.54 -56.16
N ARG A 205 7.60 -38.20 -55.41
CA ARG A 205 6.78 -37.55 -54.41
C ARG A 205 7.62 -36.87 -53.31
N ALA A 206 8.75 -37.47 -52.93
CA ALA A 206 9.62 -36.89 -51.90
C ALA A 206 10.23 -35.58 -52.38
N ALA A 207 10.64 -35.48 -53.67
CA ALA A 207 11.10 -34.25 -54.30
C ALA A 207 10.01 -33.20 -54.38
N VAL A 208 8.77 -33.57 -54.66
CA VAL A 208 7.57 -32.67 -54.63
C VAL A 208 7.36 -32.14 -53.24
N ASP A 209 7.34 -33.01 -52.22
CA ASP A 209 7.11 -32.57 -50.83
C ASP A 209 8.23 -31.66 -50.33
N GLN A 210 9.47 -31.95 -50.71
CA GLN A 210 10.66 -31.11 -50.42
C GLN A 210 10.56 -29.73 -51.06
N VAL A 211 10.21 -29.66 -52.36
CA VAL A 211 10.03 -28.38 -53.05
C VAL A 211 8.89 -27.59 -52.47
N ARG A 212 7.76 -28.26 -52.16
CA ARG A 212 6.59 -27.61 -51.52
C ARG A 212 6.97 -26.99 -50.18
N ALA A 213 7.73 -27.71 -49.34
CA ALA A 213 8.22 -27.17 -48.07
C ALA A 213 9.10 -25.92 -48.27
N GLN A 214 9.97 -25.95 -49.30
CA GLN A 214 10.79 -24.78 -49.64
C GLN A 214 9.93 -23.62 -50.14
N LEU A 215 8.93 -23.83 -50.99
CA LEU A 215 8.00 -22.82 -51.47
C LEU A 215 7.18 -22.22 -50.33
N ALA A 216 6.73 -23.02 -49.39
CA ALA A 216 6.02 -22.57 -48.22
C ALA A 216 6.89 -21.67 -47.30
N ALA A 217 8.20 -21.97 -47.23
CA ALA A 217 9.17 -21.23 -46.44
C ALA A 217 9.61 -19.90 -47.08
N VAL A 218 9.24 -19.59 -48.31
CA VAL A 218 9.54 -18.32 -48.97
C VAL A 218 8.77 -17.22 -48.26
N ASP A 219 9.50 -16.26 -47.70
CA ASP A 219 8.97 -15.09 -47.00
C ASP A 219 9.69 -13.80 -47.41
N ASP A 220 9.35 -12.68 -46.78
CA ASP A 220 9.95 -11.36 -47.06
C ASP A 220 11.48 -11.36 -46.92
N VAL A 221 12.04 -12.23 -46.09
CA VAL A 221 13.50 -12.30 -45.87
C VAL A 221 14.26 -12.64 -47.16
N LEU A 222 13.62 -13.36 -48.07
CA LEU A 222 14.21 -13.62 -49.40
C LEU A 222 14.40 -12.32 -50.19
N LEU A 223 13.41 -11.41 -50.19
CA LEU A 223 13.55 -10.10 -50.84
C LEU A 223 14.53 -9.17 -50.09
N LEU A 224 14.56 -9.24 -48.75
CA LEU A 224 15.56 -8.50 -47.97
C LEU A 224 17.00 -8.95 -48.29
N ALA A 225 17.19 -10.26 -48.48
CA ALA A 225 18.48 -10.84 -48.81
C ALA A 225 18.88 -10.59 -50.27
N LEU A 226 17.93 -10.49 -51.18
CA LEU A 226 18.11 -10.36 -52.63
C LEU A 226 17.53 -9.04 -53.15
N PRO A 227 18.10 -7.88 -52.85
CA PRO A 227 17.52 -6.58 -53.12
C PRO A 227 17.33 -6.25 -54.61
N ALA A 228 17.92 -7.01 -55.51
CA ALA A 228 17.64 -6.92 -56.93
C ALA A 228 16.29 -7.48 -57.35
N LEU A 229 15.68 -8.32 -56.51
CA LEU A 229 14.31 -8.79 -56.64
C LEU A 229 13.35 -7.84 -55.87
N THR A 230 12.34 -7.38 -56.53
CA THR A 230 11.28 -6.53 -55.93
C THR A 230 10.00 -7.29 -55.72
N GLU A 231 9.82 -8.42 -56.43
CA GLU A 231 8.64 -9.24 -56.39
C GLU A 231 8.97 -10.72 -56.50
N VAL A 232 8.37 -11.53 -55.65
CA VAL A 232 8.38 -13.00 -55.76
C VAL A 232 6.93 -13.49 -55.71
N THR A 233 6.48 -14.16 -56.76
CA THR A 233 5.18 -14.81 -56.81
C THR A 233 5.40 -16.31 -56.61
N VAL A 234 4.71 -16.89 -55.62
CA VAL A 234 4.68 -18.34 -55.35
C VAL A 234 3.28 -18.85 -55.64
N ALA A 235 3.18 -19.87 -56.53
CA ALA A 235 1.93 -20.50 -56.92
C ALA A 235 2.03 -22.02 -56.72
N ASP A 236 1.46 -22.53 -55.63
CA ASP A 236 1.29 -23.94 -55.31
C ASP A 236 -0.19 -24.17 -54.86
N GLY A 237 -1.09 -24.36 -55.79
CA GLY A 237 -2.52 -24.31 -55.55
C GLY A 237 -3.01 -22.86 -55.45
N ASP A 238 -2.73 -22.19 -54.30
CA ASP A 238 -2.95 -20.78 -54.09
C ASP A 238 -1.79 -19.94 -54.62
N THR A 239 -2.08 -18.67 -54.97
CA THR A 239 -1.07 -17.71 -55.42
C THR A 239 -0.77 -16.70 -54.33
N ARG A 240 0.49 -16.64 -53.93
CA ARG A 240 1.00 -15.65 -52.93
C ARG A 240 2.03 -14.74 -53.62
N VAL A 241 1.85 -13.43 -53.49
CA VAL A 241 2.78 -12.43 -54.01
C VAL A 241 3.49 -11.76 -52.85
N LEU A 242 4.80 -11.76 -52.86
CA LEU A 242 5.68 -11.06 -51.96
C LEU A 242 6.25 -9.86 -52.73
N ALA A 243 5.85 -8.66 -52.31
CA ALA A 243 6.29 -7.38 -52.88
C ALA A 243 6.24 -6.33 -51.78
N ASP A 244 6.66 -5.10 -52.06
CA ASP A 244 6.51 -3.92 -51.20
C ASP A 244 7.03 -4.17 -49.77
N VAL A 245 8.21 -4.79 -49.64
CA VAL A 245 8.82 -5.17 -48.37
C VAL A 245 9.06 -3.93 -47.49
N ALA A 246 9.29 -2.77 -48.10
CA ALA A 246 9.48 -1.51 -47.41
C ALA A 246 8.25 -1.07 -46.58
N ASP A 247 7.05 -1.50 -46.95
CA ASP A 247 5.81 -1.19 -46.19
C ASP A 247 5.73 -2.00 -44.91
N ARG A 248 6.35 -3.13 -44.84
CA ARG A 248 6.32 -4.07 -43.71
C ARG A 248 7.59 -4.09 -42.88
N TRP A 249 8.72 -3.60 -43.45
CA TRP A 249 10.00 -3.66 -42.82
C TRP A 249 10.70 -2.29 -42.82
N VAL A 250 11.34 -1.96 -41.71
CA VAL A 250 12.36 -0.90 -41.68
C VAL A 250 13.69 -1.56 -41.97
N VAL A 251 14.40 -1.04 -42.98
CA VAL A 251 15.65 -1.65 -43.48
C VAL A 251 16.77 -0.62 -43.46
N ALA A 252 17.86 -0.97 -42.84
CA ALA A 252 19.11 -0.24 -42.96
C ALA A 252 20.15 -1.11 -43.67
N ARG A 253 20.90 -0.55 -44.63
CA ARG A 253 21.86 -1.26 -45.42
C ARG A 253 23.06 -0.38 -45.70
N ARG A 254 24.25 -0.98 -45.56
CA ARG A 254 25.49 -0.39 -46.07
C ARG A 254 26.24 -1.42 -46.92
N SER A 255 26.95 -0.90 -47.87
CA SER A 255 27.89 -1.69 -48.71
C SER A 255 29.19 -0.89 -48.88
N GLY A 256 30.25 -1.59 -49.21
CA GLY A 256 31.52 -0.97 -49.41
C GLY A 256 32.55 -1.95 -50.00
N SER A 257 33.81 -1.56 -49.99
CA SER A 257 34.95 -2.39 -50.45
C SER A 257 35.79 -2.80 -49.26
N LEU A 258 36.23 -4.07 -49.26
CA LEU A 258 37.19 -4.63 -48.29
C LEU A 258 38.60 -4.34 -48.73
N ASP A 259 39.48 -4.21 -47.76
CA ASP A 259 40.93 -4.26 -48.03
C ASP A 259 41.27 -5.66 -48.54
N PRO A 260 41.96 -5.80 -49.70
CA PRO A 260 42.40 -7.10 -50.23
C PRO A 260 43.18 -7.95 -49.24
N ALA A 261 43.91 -7.36 -48.32
CA ALA A 261 44.65 -8.06 -47.29
C ALA A 261 43.74 -8.89 -46.33
N LEU A 262 42.45 -8.52 -46.19
CA LEU A 262 41.47 -9.29 -45.40
C LEU A 262 41.03 -10.58 -46.11
N LEU A 263 41.32 -10.72 -47.39
CA LEU A 263 40.89 -11.83 -48.23
C LEU A 263 42.04 -12.83 -48.52
N GLU A 264 43.29 -12.55 -48.08
CA GLU A 264 44.44 -13.39 -48.31
C GLU A 264 44.28 -14.84 -47.84
N ASP A 265 43.62 -15.05 -46.72
CA ASP A 265 43.35 -16.38 -46.15
C ASP A 265 42.15 -17.10 -46.80
N ARG A 266 41.51 -16.45 -47.77
CA ARG A 266 40.30 -17.02 -48.44
C ARG A 266 40.71 -17.84 -49.66
N PRO A 267 39.85 -18.76 -50.12
CA PRO A 267 40.06 -19.45 -51.40
C PRO A 267 40.31 -18.45 -52.53
N VAL A 268 41.15 -18.77 -53.45
CA VAL A 268 41.56 -17.88 -54.54
C VAL A 268 40.38 -17.25 -55.27
N GLU A 269 39.32 -17.99 -55.45
CA GLU A 269 38.11 -17.52 -56.14
C GLU A 269 37.31 -16.45 -55.35
N GLU A 270 37.63 -16.31 -54.06
CA GLU A 270 36.98 -15.29 -53.15
C GLU A 270 37.85 -14.03 -53.03
N ARG A 271 39.14 -14.10 -53.33
CA ARG A 271 40.08 -12.98 -53.07
C ARG A 271 39.81 -11.76 -53.92
N ASP A 272 39.27 -11.93 -55.12
CA ASP A 272 38.91 -10.83 -56.01
C ASP A 272 37.57 -10.14 -55.63
N ARG A 273 36.88 -10.67 -54.64
CA ARG A 273 35.55 -10.17 -54.25
C ARG A 273 35.63 -9.23 -53.06
N THR A 274 36.07 -8.02 -53.30
CA THR A 274 36.25 -7.00 -52.28
C THR A 274 34.97 -6.36 -51.80
N GLY A 275 33.85 -6.52 -52.50
CA GLY A 275 32.55 -5.93 -52.11
C GLY A 275 31.94 -6.59 -50.87
N TRP A 276 31.53 -5.78 -49.93
CA TRP A 276 30.74 -6.24 -48.79
C TRP A 276 29.40 -5.52 -48.71
N GLN A 277 28.41 -6.20 -48.11
CA GLN A 277 27.12 -5.63 -47.77
C GLN A 277 26.64 -6.21 -46.44
N VAL A 278 26.05 -5.34 -45.62
CA VAL A 278 25.38 -5.72 -44.39
C VAL A 278 24.05 -5.01 -44.37
N THR A 279 23.00 -5.74 -44.00
CA THR A 279 21.63 -5.27 -43.87
C THR A 279 21.07 -5.69 -42.51
N TRP A 280 20.45 -4.77 -41.82
CA TRP A 280 19.57 -5.04 -40.73
C TRP A 280 18.15 -4.73 -41.16
N ALA A 281 17.17 -5.56 -40.74
CA ALA A 281 15.78 -5.35 -41.03
C ALA A 281 14.91 -5.75 -39.83
N VAL A 282 13.90 -4.95 -39.53
CA VAL A 282 12.88 -5.21 -38.49
C VAL A 282 11.48 -5.00 -39.05
N GLN A 283 10.53 -5.80 -38.59
CA GLN A 283 9.12 -5.64 -38.94
C GLN A 283 8.52 -4.42 -38.28
N ARG A 284 7.65 -3.67 -38.98
CA ARG A 284 6.97 -2.46 -38.44
C ARG A 284 5.94 -2.81 -37.37
N THR A 285 5.20 -3.88 -37.54
CA THR A 285 4.01 -4.20 -36.74
C THR A 285 4.21 -5.36 -35.74
N ALA A 286 5.35 -5.98 -35.74
CA ALA A 286 5.65 -7.14 -34.87
C ALA A 286 7.10 -7.12 -34.42
N VAL A 287 7.34 -7.58 -33.18
CA VAL A 287 8.69 -7.81 -32.72
C VAL A 287 9.31 -8.97 -33.50
N THR A 288 10.42 -8.70 -34.17
CA THR A 288 11.15 -9.75 -34.93
C THR A 288 11.75 -10.75 -33.93
N MET A 289 11.34 -12.01 -34.06
CA MET A 289 11.89 -13.07 -33.22
C MET A 289 13.37 -13.32 -33.54
N PRO A 290 14.17 -13.74 -32.55
CA PRO A 290 15.52 -14.19 -32.75
C PRO A 290 15.59 -15.18 -33.91
N SER A 291 16.63 -15.12 -34.71
CA SER A 291 16.76 -15.89 -35.93
C SER A 291 18.20 -16.38 -36.11
N THR A 292 18.56 -16.69 -37.34
CA THR A 292 19.93 -16.99 -37.73
C THR A 292 20.53 -15.85 -38.55
N VAL A 293 21.84 -15.75 -38.57
CA VAL A 293 22.60 -14.87 -39.49
C VAL A 293 22.37 -15.36 -40.91
N HIS A 294 22.15 -14.47 -41.86
CA HIS A 294 22.01 -14.76 -43.27
C HIS A 294 23.26 -14.31 -44.04
N ALA A 295 23.84 -15.23 -44.85
CA ALA A 295 25.02 -14.96 -45.64
C ALA A 295 24.86 -15.29 -47.17
N PRO A 296 24.10 -14.61 -47.98
CA PRO A 296 22.73 -14.03 -47.80
C PRO A 296 21.68 -15.08 -47.49
N THR A 297 21.95 -16.37 -47.67
CA THR A 297 21.09 -17.47 -47.28
C THR A 297 21.17 -17.72 -45.78
N PRO A 298 20.14 -18.29 -45.14
CA PRO A 298 20.19 -18.60 -43.71
C PRO A 298 21.38 -19.54 -43.42
N THR A 299 22.08 -19.25 -42.32
CA THR A 299 23.14 -20.10 -41.75
C THR A 299 22.61 -20.80 -40.50
N ASP A 300 23.42 -21.68 -39.92
CA ASP A 300 23.10 -22.27 -38.61
C ASP A 300 23.59 -21.38 -37.44
N GLU A 301 24.17 -20.22 -37.72
CA GLU A 301 24.60 -19.27 -36.67
C GLU A 301 23.43 -18.53 -36.07
N PRO A 302 23.13 -18.73 -34.81
CA PRO A 302 22.04 -18.03 -34.14
C PRO A 302 22.34 -16.52 -34.04
N CYS A 303 21.29 -15.71 -34.12
CA CYS A 303 21.32 -14.28 -33.88
C CYS A 303 20.19 -13.94 -32.90
N THR A 304 20.54 -13.58 -31.66
CA THR A 304 19.59 -13.26 -30.62
C THR A 304 19.16 -11.80 -30.61
N VAL A 305 19.72 -10.98 -31.49
CA VAL A 305 19.26 -9.61 -31.74
C VAL A 305 17.85 -9.68 -32.36
N PRO A 306 16.85 -8.94 -31.87
CA PRO A 306 15.47 -8.96 -32.41
C PRO A 306 15.34 -8.25 -33.75
N ALA A 307 16.21 -8.61 -34.69
CA ALA A 307 16.26 -8.07 -36.04
C ALA A 307 16.87 -9.11 -36.99
N ARG A 308 16.61 -8.99 -38.27
CA ARG A 308 17.23 -9.85 -39.29
C ARG A 308 18.58 -9.30 -39.72
N LEU A 309 19.64 -10.04 -39.49
CA LEU A 309 20.98 -9.72 -39.98
C LEU A 309 21.27 -10.50 -41.24
N ILE A 310 21.53 -9.77 -42.33
CA ILE A 310 21.87 -10.32 -43.62
C ILE A 310 23.17 -9.65 -44.04
N GLY A 311 24.18 -10.44 -44.35
CA GLY A 311 25.46 -9.86 -44.78
C GLY A 311 26.28 -10.79 -45.63
N THR A 312 27.36 -10.28 -46.24
CA THR A 312 28.31 -11.05 -47.05
C THR A 312 29.32 -11.78 -46.18
N PHE A 313 28.85 -12.40 -45.09
CA PHE A 313 29.70 -13.13 -44.16
C PHE A 313 30.42 -14.30 -44.90
N PRO A 314 31.71 -14.52 -44.61
CA PRO A 314 32.43 -15.67 -45.16
C PRO A 314 31.90 -16.95 -44.51
N LEU A 315 31.68 -17.96 -45.31
CA LEU A 315 31.22 -19.26 -44.83
C LEU A 315 32.38 -20.27 -44.76
N ASP A 316 32.21 -21.23 -43.87
CA ASP A 316 33.08 -22.42 -43.82
C ASP A 316 32.84 -23.34 -45.05
N PRO A 317 33.64 -24.37 -45.25
CA PRO A 317 33.44 -25.28 -46.36
C PRO A 317 32.08 -25.99 -46.38
N THR A 318 31.42 -26.15 -45.21
CA THR A 318 30.10 -26.76 -45.12
C THR A 318 28.99 -25.79 -45.52
N ARG A 319 29.30 -24.48 -45.58
CA ARG A 319 28.38 -23.38 -45.85
C ARG A 319 27.23 -23.24 -44.84
N ARG A 320 27.44 -23.86 -43.69
CA ARG A 320 26.44 -23.80 -42.58
C ARG A 320 26.80 -22.78 -41.53
N HIS A 321 28.09 -22.57 -41.33
CA HIS A 321 28.64 -21.68 -40.31
C HIS A 321 29.42 -20.52 -40.92
N VAL A 322 29.44 -19.39 -40.20
CA VAL A 322 30.29 -18.26 -40.55
C VAL A 322 31.71 -18.58 -40.14
N ALA A 323 32.65 -18.48 -41.11
CA ALA A 323 34.05 -18.73 -40.86
C ALA A 323 34.61 -17.65 -39.91
N PRO A 324 35.21 -18.03 -38.76
CA PRO A 324 35.85 -17.04 -37.86
C PRO A 324 37.05 -16.39 -38.53
N GLY A 325 37.41 -15.16 -38.07
CA GLY A 325 38.61 -14.47 -38.54
C GLY A 325 38.40 -12.99 -38.79
N ARG A 326 39.49 -12.30 -39.19
CA ARG A 326 39.55 -10.83 -39.34
C ARG A 326 38.44 -10.26 -40.25
N LEU A 327 38.11 -10.99 -41.34
CA LEU A 327 37.01 -10.57 -42.22
C LEU A 327 35.66 -10.55 -41.50
N THR A 328 35.36 -11.58 -40.73
CA THR A 328 34.15 -11.64 -39.93
C THR A 328 34.12 -10.52 -38.89
N ASP A 329 35.23 -10.25 -38.23
CA ASP A 329 35.34 -9.15 -37.25
C ASP A 329 35.00 -7.78 -37.87
N VAL A 330 35.53 -7.53 -39.08
CA VAL A 330 35.21 -6.31 -39.83
C VAL A 330 33.76 -6.23 -40.23
N LEU A 331 33.14 -7.36 -40.64
CA LEU A 331 31.70 -7.38 -40.98
C LEU A 331 30.82 -7.20 -39.74
N VAL A 332 31.17 -7.74 -38.57
CA VAL A 332 30.52 -7.52 -37.30
C VAL A 332 30.64 -6.03 -36.88
N ALA A 333 31.82 -5.43 -37.04
CA ALA A 333 31.96 -4.00 -36.77
C ALA A 333 31.07 -3.15 -37.69
N ASN A 334 30.99 -3.52 -38.99
CA ASN A 334 30.06 -2.88 -39.91
C ASN A 334 28.60 -3.15 -39.56
N ALA A 335 28.26 -4.32 -39.05
CA ALA A 335 26.92 -4.59 -38.55
C ALA A 335 26.54 -3.63 -37.42
N GLY A 336 27.44 -3.30 -36.50
CA GLY A 336 27.25 -2.26 -35.49
C GLY A 336 26.97 -0.87 -36.12
N ARG A 337 27.67 -0.50 -37.16
CA ARG A 337 27.47 0.78 -37.88
C ARG A 337 26.12 0.81 -38.60
N VAL A 338 25.72 -0.26 -39.26
CA VAL A 338 24.41 -0.37 -39.92
C VAL A 338 23.30 -0.40 -38.88
N TRP A 339 23.57 -0.94 -37.68
CA TRP A 339 22.63 -0.89 -36.57
C TRP A 339 22.29 0.53 -36.14
N THR A 340 23.25 1.44 -36.08
CA THR A 340 23.04 2.87 -35.87
C THR A 340 22.03 3.44 -36.86
N ASP A 341 22.20 3.13 -38.16
CA ASP A 341 21.28 3.62 -39.20
C ASP A 341 19.86 3.05 -39.02
N LEU A 342 19.76 1.75 -38.62
CA LEU A 342 18.47 1.14 -38.34
C LEU A 342 17.78 1.82 -37.17
N LEU A 343 18.51 2.07 -36.08
CA LEU A 343 17.97 2.75 -34.90
C LEU A 343 17.46 4.15 -35.24
N VAL A 344 18.20 4.90 -36.05
CA VAL A 344 17.76 6.22 -36.51
C VAL A 344 16.50 6.11 -37.38
N ALA A 345 16.48 5.16 -38.33
CA ALA A 345 15.34 4.93 -39.18
C ALA A 345 14.08 4.52 -38.38
N CYS A 346 14.23 3.65 -37.37
CA CYS A 346 13.12 3.28 -36.50
C CYS A 346 12.66 4.44 -35.61
N ARG A 347 13.57 5.27 -35.11
CA ARG A 347 13.23 6.44 -34.31
C ARG A 347 12.34 7.43 -35.08
N ASP A 348 12.62 7.57 -36.36
CA ASP A 348 11.97 8.55 -37.24
C ASP A 348 10.69 8.00 -37.94
N ASP A 349 10.33 6.76 -37.62
CA ASP A 349 9.17 6.04 -38.18
C ASP A 349 8.17 5.66 -37.07
N ASP A 350 7.03 6.31 -37.02
CA ASP A 350 5.99 6.11 -36.01
C ASP A 350 5.37 4.70 -36.04
N GLN A 351 5.54 3.95 -37.13
CA GLN A 351 5.07 2.57 -37.24
C GLN A 351 6.13 1.52 -36.90
N ALA A 352 7.36 1.95 -36.65
CA ALA A 352 8.43 1.03 -36.29
C ALA A 352 8.27 0.53 -34.84
N PRO A 353 8.81 -0.65 -34.51
CA PRO A 353 8.87 -1.11 -33.12
C PRO A 353 9.62 -0.12 -32.27
N ASP A 354 9.23 -0.06 -30.98
CA ASP A 354 9.98 0.76 -30.04
C ASP A 354 11.44 0.32 -29.96
N LEU A 355 12.32 1.30 -30.02
CA LEU A 355 13.78 1.09 -30.07
C LEU A 355 14.29 0.20 -28.92
N VAL A 356 13.60 0.27 -27.80
CA VAL A 356 13.95 -0.50 -26.58
C VAL A 356 13.66 -2.00 -26.75
N ASP A 357 12.64 -2.35 -27.53
CA ASP A 357 12.27 -3.74 -27.80
C ASP A 357 13.19 -4.40 -28.85
N LEU A 358 14.07 -3.63 -29.49
CA LEU A 358 15.06 -4.10 -30.44
C LEU A 358 16.38 -4.53 -29.80
N LEU A 359 16.54 -4.33 -28.50
CA LEU A 359 17.78 -4.69 -27.81
C LEU A 359 17.81 -6.17 -27.42
N PRO A 360 18.97 -6.84 -27.58
CA PRO A 360 19.09 -8.25 -27.28
C PRO A 360 18.93 -8.56 -25.79
N GLY A 361 17.97 -9.40 -25.44
CA GLY A 361 17.79 -9.93 -24.08
C GLY A 361 18.55 -11.24 -23.85
N GLY A 362 18.63 -11.71 -22.62
CA GLY A 362 19.20 -13.00 -22.25
C GLY A 362 20.70 -13.15 -22.52
N LEU A 363 21.19 -14.40 -22.58
CA LEU A 363 22.58 -14.73 -22.86
C LEU A 363 22.82 -14.91 -24.37
N PRO A 364 24.04 -14.64 -24.89
CA PRO A 364 24.36 -14.91 -26.26
C PRO A 364 24.35 -16.43 -26.57
N ALA A 365 23.90 -16.78 -27.76
CA ALA A 365 23.73 -18.17 -28.16
C ALA A 365 25.03 -18.80 -28.74
N GLY A 366 26.07 -18.01 -28.98
CA GLY A 366 27.37 -18.45 -29.49
C GLY A 366 28.37 -17.30 -29.58
N ALA A 367 29.58 -17.61 -30.01
CA ALA A 367 30.69 -16.62 -30.09
C ALA A 367 30.36 -15.50 -31.09
N LEU A 368 29.83 -15.84 -32.27
CA LEU A 368 29.46 -14.84 -33.27
C LEU A 368 28.34 -13.96 -32.79
N ASP A 369 27.29 -14.55 -32.19
CA ASP A 369 26.18 -13.81 -31.60
C ASP A 369 26.65 -12.86 -30.48
N ALA A 370 27.58 -13.32 -29.63
CA ALA A 370 28.18 -12.47 -28.60
C ALA A 370 28.91 -11.24 -29.20
N ALA A 371 29.67 -11.46 -30.28
CA ALA A 371 30.36 -10.37 -30.97
C ALA A 371 29.38 -9.39 -31.64
N ILE A 372 28.32 -9.90 -32.29
CA ILE A 372 27.25 -9.09 -32.91
C ILE A 372 26.54 -8.28 -31.84
N ARG A 373 26.16 -8.90 -30.73
CA ARG A 373 25.50 -8.22 -29.61
C ARG A 373 26.37 -7.13 -29.03
N SER A 374 27.64 -7.38 -28.82
CA SER A 374 28.61 -6.39 -28.36
C SER A 374 28.67 -5.17 -29.27
N ALA A 375 28.76 -5.40 -30.59
CA ALA A 375 28.77 -4.34 -31.59
C ALA A 375 27.45 -3.53 -31.59
N VAL A 376 26.30 -4.21 -31.50
CA VAL A 376 24.97 -3.63 -31.44
C VAL A 376 24.82 -2.76 -30.20
N LEU A 377 25.19 -3.27 -29.01
CA LEU A 377 25.08 -2.53 -27.75
C LEU A 377 26.03 -1.32 -27.74
N ALA A 378 27.27 -1.47 -28.21
CA ALA A 378 28.22 -0.36 -28.31
C ALA A 378 27.70 0.74 -29.24
N ALA A 379 27.13 0.39 -30.39
CA ALA A 379 26.49 1.32 -31.31
C ALA A 379 25.27 2.01 -30.68
N THR A 380 24.44 1.26 -29.98
CA THR A 380 23.24 1.80 -29.33
C THR A 380 23.59 2.83 -28.25
N ARG A 381 24.62 2.59 -27.44
CA ARG A 381 25.08 3.52 -26.40
C ARG A 381 25.37 4.92 -26.91
N THR A 382 25.85 5.04 -28.14
CA THR A 382 26.25 6.32 -28.73
C THR A 382 25.22 6.90 -29.70
N THR A 383 24.14 6.16 -30.00
CA THR A 383 23.12 6.61 -30.94
C THR A 383 22.00 7.35 -30.18
N PRO A 384 21.57 8.56 -30.62
CA PRO A 384 20.48 9.30 -29.99
C PRO A 384 19.12 8.62 -30.21
N VAL A 385 18.72 7.76 -29.28
CA VAL A 385 17.52 6.90 -29.40
C VAL A 385 16.54 7.04 -28.22
N LEU A 386 16.97 7.61 -27.11
CA LEU A 386 16.14 7.77 -25.92
C LEU A 386 15.48 9.14 -25.92
N ARG A 387 14.20 9.19 -25.55
CA ARG A 387 13.47 10.46 -25.41
C ARG A 387 13.61 10.95 -23.96
N PRO A 388 14.08 12.19 -23.73
CA PRO A 388 14.09 12.78 -22.40
C PRO A 388 12.67 12.88 -21.83
N ALA A 389 12.56 12.76 -20.51
CA ALA A 389 11.27 12.81 -19.80
C ALA A 389 10.55 14.15 -20.00
N ALA A 390 11.28 15.27 -20.06
CA ALA A 390 10.73 16.59 -20.35
C ALA A 390 10.41 16.82 -21.83
N GLY A 391 10.71 15.86 -22.71
CA GLY A 391 10.59 16.03 -24.16
C GLY A 391 11.84 16.65 -24.79
N GLY A 392 11.74 16.99 -26.09
CA GLY A 392 12.88 17.51 -26.85
C GLY A 392 13.50 16.50 -27.79
N GLY A 393 14.73 16.76 -28.27
CA GLY A 393 15.48 15.87 -29.15
C GLY A 393 15.94 14.59 -28.44
N ALA A 394 16.00 13.49 -29.21
CA ALA A 394 16.50 12.24 -28.67
C ALA A 394 17.97 12.37 -28.18
N ILE A 395 18.32 11.68 -27.13
CA ILE A 395 19.67 11.60 -26.56
C ILE A 395 20.22 10.18 -26.64
N ALA A 396 21.54 10.08 -26.65
CA ALA A 396 22.21 8.79 -26.61
C ALA A 396 22.22 8.21 -25.18
N PRO A 397 22.10 6.88 -25.02
CA PRO A 397 22.19 6.24 -23.71
C PRO A 397 23.42 6.64 -22.88
N ALA A 398 24.56 6.84 -23.49
CA ALA A 398 25.79 7.28 -22.81
C ALA A 398 25.67 8.67 -22.16
N GLY A 399 24.72 9.50 -22.61
CA GLY A 399 24.44 10.81 -22.05
C GLY A 399 23.12 10.88 -21.27
N ALA A 400 22.44 9.75 -21.13
CA ALA A 400 21.16 9.67 -20.43
C ALA A 400 21.34 9.37 -18.93
N LEU A 401 20.28 9.66 -18.17
CA LEU A 401 20.17 9.38 -16.73
C LEU A 401 18.82 8.72 -16.47
N VAL A 402 18.75 7.75 -15.61
CA VAL A 402 17.51 7.05 -15.24
C VAL A 402 17.36 7.06 -13.72
N LEU A 403 16.16 7.25 -13.23
CA LEU A 403 15.88 7.07 -11.80
C LEU A 403 16.02 5.59 -11.42
N SER A 404 16.58 5.29 -10.26
CA SER A 404 16.73 3.92 -9.74
C SER A 404 15.38 3.23 -9.55
N GLU A 405 14.31 4.00 -9.24
CA GLU A 405 12.94 3.52 -9.17
C GLU A 405 11.99 4.29 -10.11
N PRO A 406 10.92 3.66 -10.59
CA PRO A 406 9.95 4.34 -11.44
C PRO A 406 9.18 5.39 -10.65
N VAL A 407 8.95 6.52 -11.27
CA VAL A 407 8.05 7.57 -10.77
C VAL A 407 6.90 7.75 -11.76
N ASP A 408 5.88 8.48 -11.36
CA ASP A 408 4.81 8.86 -12.27
C ASP A 408 5.38 9.62 -13.49
N PRO A 409 4.90 9.40 -14.71
CA PRO A 409 5.38 10.09 -15.90
C PRO A 409 5.28 11.62 -15.83
N ALA A 410 4.28 12.16 -15.10
CA ALA A 410 4.17 13.61 -14.88
C ALA A 410 5.29 14.10 -13.95
N ALA A 411 5.63 13.33 -12.93
CA ALA A 411 6.78 13.59 -12.05
C ALA A 411 8.09 13.53 -12.84
N ALA A 412 8.28 12.48 -13.64
CA ALA A 412 9.47 12.35 -14.49
C ALA A 412 9.63 13.56 -15.44
N ARG A 413 8.52 14.06 -15.99
CA ARG A 413 8.54 15.24 -16.86
C ARG A 413 9.00 16.50 -16.12
N LEU A 414 8.43 16.81 -14.96
CA LEU A 414 8.78 17.98 -14.16
C LEU A 414 10.24 17.91 -13.69
N LEU A 415 10.68 16.74 -13.24
CA LEU A 415 12.07 16.51 -12.86
C LEU A 415 13.00 16.66 -14.08
N GLY A 416 12.56 16.20 -15.25
CA GLY A 416 13.28 16.30 -16.53
C GLY A 416 13.54 17.74 -16.98
N GLU A 417 12.69 18.70 -16.63
CA GLU A 417 12.93 20.12 -16.89
C GLU A 417 14.22 20.62 -16.22
N ARG A 418 14.51 20.10 -15.05
CA ARG A 418 15.75 20.41 -14.30
C ARG A 418 16.90 19.50 -14.70
N TRP A 419 16.59 18.25 -15.06
CA TRP A 419 17.55 17.22 -15.44
C TRP A 419 17.30 16.80 -16.89
N PRO A 420 17.78 17.58 -17.91
CA PRO A 420 17.47 17.31 -19.32
C PRO A 420 17.91 15.94 -19.84
N ALA A 421 18.88 15.31 -19.14
CA ALA A 421 19.35 13.96 -19.42
C ALA A 421 18.43 12.87 -18.83
N LEU A 422 17.44 13.22 -18.02
CA LEU A 422 16.54 12.26 -17.40
C LEU A 422 15.64 11.61 -18.43
N VAL A 423 15.63 10.27 -18.43
CA VAL A 423 14.79 9.44 -19.27
C VAL A 423 13.88 8.61 -18.37
N ASP A 424 12.60 8.60 -18.69
CA ASP A 424 11.65 7.71 -18.02
C ASP A 424 11.59 6.37 -18.74
N LEU A 425 12.12 5.33 -18.10
CA LEU A 425 12.03 3.96 -18.56
C LEU A 425 10.92 3.23 -17.79
N SER A 426 9.94 2.71 -18.51
CA SER A 426 8.90 1.88 -17.90
C SER A 426 9.50 0.75 -17.06
N PRO A 427 8.84 0.25 -16.00
CA PRO A 427 9.37 -0.81 -15.13
C PRO A 427 9.85 -2.04 -15.89
N ARG A 428 9.15 -2.42 -16.99
CA ARG A 428 9.49 -3.56 -17.85
C ARG A 428 10.80 -3.37 -18.62
N ARG A 429 11.27 -2.13 -18.78
CA ARG A 429 12.43 -1.76 -19.59
C ARG A 429 13.65 -1.37 -18.77
N ARG A 430 13.55 -1.32 -17.46
CA ARG A 430 14.64 -0.91 -16.56
C ARG A 430 15.89 -1.79 -16.62
N HIS A 431 15.74 -3.08 -16.97
CA HIS A 431 16.90 -3.94 -17.21
C HIS A 431 17.82 -3.40 -18.30
N LEU A 432 17.30 -2.58 -19.23
CA LEU A 432 18.05 -1.97 -20.32
C LEU A 432 18.99 -0.88 -19.84
N ALA A 433 18.68 -0.22 -18.73
CA ALA A 433 19.60 0.74 -18.14
C ALA A 433 20.93 0.08 -17.78
N ARG A 434 20.89 -1.15 -17.23
CA ARG A 434 22.11 -1.93 -16.95
C ARG A 434 22.78 -2.42 -18.24
N LEU A 435 22.00 -2.86 -19.22
CA LEU A 435 22.52 -3.38 -20.49
C LEU A 435 23.25 -2.29 -21.30
N LEU A 436 22.72 -1.07 -21.28
CA LEU A 436 23.29 0.07 -21.97
C LEU A 436 24.22 0.91 -21.07
N GLU A 437 24.45 0.48 -19.83
CA GLU A 437 25.30 1.18 -18.84
C GLU A 437 24.85 2.63 -18.62
N ILE A 438 23.53 2.87 -18.59
CA ILE A 438 22.97 4.19 -18.31
C ILE A 438 23.13 4.44 -16.80
N PRO A 439 23.72 5.57 -16.39
CA PRO A 439 23.80 5.94 -14.98
C PRO A 439 22.40 5.99 -14.34
N THR A 440 22.31 5.46 -13.13
CA THR A 440 21.09 5.56 -12.31
C THR A 440 21.32 6.56 -11.19
N MET A 441 20.29 7.32 -10.84
CA MET A 441 20.29 8.27 -9.72
C MET A 441 19.05 7.98 -8.86
N ASP A 442 19.21 8.06 -7.56
CA ASP A 442 18.09 7.92 -6.64
C ASP A 442 17.21 9.17 -6.68
N LEU A 443 15.90 8.98 -6.51
CA LEU A 443 14.96 10.08 -6.47
C LEU A 443 15.32 11.07 -5.34
N ALA A 444 15.85 10.57 -4.23
CA ALA A 444 16.31 11.38 -3.12
C ALA A 444 17.40 12.39 -3.54
N ASP A 445 18.38 11.94 -4.36
CA ASP A 445 19.45 12.80 -4.85
C ASP A 445 18.92 13.84 -5.85
N VAL A 446 17.98 13.41 -6.70
CA VAL A 446 17.32 14.33 -7.66
C VAL A 446 16.55 15.42 -6.93
N VAL A 447 15.77 15.04 -5.90
CA VAL A 447 14.97 15.95 -5.08
C VAL A 447 15.86 16.88 -4.24
N ALA A 448 16.92 16.35 -3.63
CA ALA A 448 17.89 17.15 -2.88
C ALA A 448 18.61 18.19 -3.76
N GLY A 449 18.81 17.90 -5.04
CA GLY A 449 19.39 18.79 -6.03
C GLY A 449 18.45 19.83 -6.63
N LEU A 450 17.18 19.85 -6.23
CA LEU A 450 16.22 20.84 -6.70
C LEU A 450 16.58 22.25 -6.18
N PRO A 451 16.47 23.30 -6.99
CA PRO A 451 16.65 24.66 -6.54
C PRO A 451 15.51 25.10 -5.64
N THR A 452 15.65 26.26 -5.01
CA THR A 452 14.52 26.96 -4.37
C THR A 452 13.41 27.14 -5.39
N LEU A 453 12.22 26.65 -5.08
CA LEU A 453 11.04 26.72 -5.91
C LEU A 453 10.12 27.86 -5.45
N ALA A 454 9.50 28.55 -6.39
CA ALA A 454 8.35 29.39 -6.08
C ALA A 454 7.22 28.55 -5.47
N PRO A 455 6.39 29.10 -4.57
CA PRO A 455 5.35 28.32 -3.89
C PRO A 455 4.41 27.55 -4.83
N GLU A 456 4.00 28.16 -5.93
CA GLU A 456 3.13 27.52 -6.94
C GLU A 456 3.84 26.38 -7.67
N ALA A 457 5.11 26.55 -7.99
CA ALA A 457 5.91 25.51 -8.64
C ALA A 457 6.16 24.32 -7.68
N ALA A 458 6.36 24.62 -6.40
CA ALA A 458 6.46 23.59 -5.37
C ALA A 458 5.14 22.81 -5.24
N HIS A 459 3.99 23.48 -5.25
CA HIS A 459 2.68 22.84 -5.21
C HIS A 459 2.47 21.88 -6.39
N LEU A 460 2.78 22.31 -7.62
CA LEU A 460 2.69 21.46 -8.81
C LEU A 460 3.59 20.23 -8.70
N LEU A 461 4.79 20.37 -8.11
CA LEU A 461 5.67 19.24 -7.86
C LEU A 461 5.07 18.28 -6.83
N TYR A 462 4.39 18.79 -5.81
CA TYR A 462 3.74 17.94 -4.79
C TYR A 462 2.55 17.18 -5.35
N ASP A 463 1.77 17.81 -6.24
CA ASP A 463 0.63 17.18 -6.90
C ASP A 463 1.00 15.88 -7.61
N VAL A 464 2.14 15.88 -8.33
CA VAL A 464 2.57 14.69 -9.09
C VAL A 464 3.04 13.53 -8.21
N PHE A 465 3.40 13.82 -6.96
CA PHE A 465 3.79 12.80 -5.97
C PHE A 465 2.70 12.46 -4.96
N ASP A 466 1.52 13.01 -5.10
CA ASP A 466 0.45 12.84 -4.12
C ASP A 466 0.02 11.37 -3.91
N GLY A 467 0.03 10.58 -4.98
CA GLY A 467 -0.25 9.14 -4.96
C GLY A 467 0.94 8.23 -4.65
N ALA A 468 2.11 8.79 -4.28
CA ALA A 468 3.34 8.02 -4.11
C ALA A 468 3.21 6.93 -3.04
N ASP A 469 3.84 5.78 -3.32
CA ASP A 469 3.95 4.67 -2.37
C ASP A 469 4.93 4.99 -1.23
N PRO A 470 4.94 4.17 -0.14
CA PRO A 470 5.79 4.45 1.03
C PRO A 470 7.29 4.52 0.73
N GLY A 471 7.80 3.70 -0.20
CA GLY A 471 9.21 3.72 -0.57
C GLY A 471 9.59 5.01 -1.31
N THR A 472 8.74 5.47 -2.22
CA THR A 472 8.89 6.76 -2.89
C THR A 472 8.82 7.91 -1.89
N LEU A 473 7.90 7.86 -0.90
CA LEU A 473 7.81 8.89 0.14
C LEU A 473 9.10 9.03 0.96
N GLU A 474 9.76 7.93 1.29
CA GLU A 474 11.05 8.00 1.99
C GLU A 474 12.10 8.78 1.20
N GLN A 475 12.11 8.61 -0.12
CA GLN A 475 13.03 9.34 -1.01
C GLN A 475 12.67 10.82 -1.18
N LEU A 476 11.44 11.21 -0.89
CA LEU A 476 10.97 12.60 -0.91
C LEU A 476 11.20 13.35 0.42
N ALA A 477 11.83 12.70 1.40
CA ALA A 477 12.01 13.27 2.75
C ALA A 477 12.76 14.63 2.76
N THR A 478 13.54 14.91 1.74
CA THR A 478 14.31 16.16 1.58
C THR A 478 13.68 17.16 0.60
N MET A 479 12.40 16.98 0.26
CA MET A 479 11.66 17.86 -0.66
C MET A 479 11.80 19.33 -0.22
N PRO A 480 12.12 20.26 -1.13
CA PRO A 480 12.18 21.67 -0.81
C PRO A 480 10.78 22.22 -0.52
N VAL A 481 10.63 22.92 0.62
CA VAL A 481 9.36 23.49 1.07
C VAL A 481 9.49 24.98 1.31
N PRO A 482 8.79 25.82 0.53
CA PRO A 482 8.73 27.25 0.75
C PRO A 482 7.94 27.59 2.03
N LEU A 483 8.48 28.50 2.83
CA LEU A 483 7.85 29.01 4.05
C LEU A 483 7.27 30.40 3.83
N VAL A 484 6.38 30.82 4.73
CA VAL A 484 5.75 32.16 4.71
C VAL A 484 6.75 33.30 4.86
N ASP A 485 7.90 33.07 5.48
CA ASP A 485 8.97 34.04 5.67
C ASP A 485 9.91 34.18 4.45
N GLY A 486 9.59 33.49 3.36
CA GLY A 486 10.38 33.51 2.12
C GLY A 486 11.57 32.56 2.13
N ARG A 487 11.88 31.88 3.22
CA ARG A 487 12.90 30.84 3.28
C ARG A 487 12.38 29.54 2.66
N THR A 488 13.29 28.72 2.17
CA THR A 488 13.00 27.33 1.74
C THR A 488 13.76 26.39 2.68
N VAL A 489 13.10 25.37 3.16
CA VAL A 489 13.71 24.31 3.95
C VAL A 489 13.63 22.98 3.19
N HIS A 490 14.56 22.10 3.47
CA HIS A 490 14.58 20.76 2.92
C HIS A 490 13.97 19.77 3.90
N GLY A 491 12.86 19.15 3.49
CA GLY A 491 12.10 18.23 4.29
C GLY A 491 10.97 18.88 5.07
N PRO A 492 9.79 18.27 5.08
CA PRO A 492 8.59 18.86 5.70
C PRO A 492 8.46 18.56 7.20
N ARG A 493 9.35 17.77 7.81
CA ARG A 493 9.27 17.44 9.23
C ARG A 493 9.44 18.69 10.10
N GLY A 494 8.54 18.85 11.06
CA GLY A 494 8.52 20.02 11.94
C GLY A 494 8.03 21.29 11.26
N LEU A 495 7.40 21.19 10.10
CA LEU A 495 6.70 22.27 9.44
C LEU A 495 5.20 22.21 9.76
N VAL A 496 4.57 23.36 9.73
CA VAL A 496 3.14 23.50 9.98
C VAL A 496 2.42 23.88 8.69
N LEU A 497 1.42 23.08 8.33
CA LEU A 497 0.42 23.39 7.32
C LEU A 497 -0.75 24.07 8.01
N LEU A 498 -0.88 25.38 7.81
CA LEU A 498 -1.88 26.17 8.50
C LEU A 498 -3.21 26.15 7.76
N ASP A 499 -4.26 25.71 8.46
CA ASP A 499 -5.63 25.88 8.04
C ASP A 499 -6.22 27.18 8.66
N GLY A 500 -6.40 28.17 7.83
CA GLY A 500 -6.94 29.48 8.26
C GLY A 500 -6.08 30.66 7.84
N GLN A 501 -6.60 31.84 8.02
CA GLN A 501 -5.90 33.09 7.72
C GLN A 501 -5.44 33.76 9.02
N VAL A 502 -4.16 34.02 9.11
CA VAL A 502 -3.49 34.73 10.18
C VAL A 502 -2.84 35.98 9.56
N GLY A 503 -2.85 37.10 10.27
CA GLY A 503 -2.25 38.35 9.77
C GLY A 503 -0.72 38.21 9.60
N ASP A 504 -0.16 38.92 8.62
CA ASP A 504 1.25 38.83 8.25
C ASP A 504 2.19 39.16 9.45
N ALA A 505 1.80 40.12 10.32
CA ALA A 505 2.57 40.48 11.52
C ALA A 505 2.67 39.31 12.53
N ALA A 506 1.58 38.56 12.71
CA ALA A 506 1.58 37.38 13.58
C ALA A 506 2.35 36.21 12.98
N LEU A 507 2.26 36.00 11.67
CA LEU A 507 3.06 35.00 10.97
C LEU A 507 4.56 35.30 11.04
N ALA A 508 4.95 36.57 10.91
CA ALA A 508 6.35 37.01 11.08
C ALA A 508 6.85 36.73 12.49
N ALA A 509 6.08 37.11 13.52
CA ALA A 509 6.42 36.82 14.91
C ALA A 509 6.52 35.29 15.19
N LEU A 510 5.57 34.50 14.69
CA LEU A 510 5.62 33.04 14.81
C LEU A 510 6.90 32.47 14.20
N SER A 511 7.32 32.99 13.04
CA SER A 511 8.58 32.56 12.38
C SER A 511 9.81 32.93 13.23
N ASP A 512 9.81 34.09 13.87
CA ASP A 512 10.85 34.50 14.80
C ASP A 512 10.87 33.64 16.08
N TRP A 513 9.72 33.15 16.50
CA TRP A 513 9.58 32.19 17.60
C TRP A 513 9.93 30.76 17.22
N GLY A 514 10.35 30.53 15.95
CA GLY A 514 10.78 29.21 15.45
C GLY A 514 9.66 28.33 14.90
N VAL A 515 8.44 28.82 14.78
CA VAL A 515 7.33 28.12 14.13
C VAL A 515 7.48 28.22 12.62
N ARG A 516 7.70 27.11 11.96
CA ARG A 516 7.94 27.07 10.51
C ARG A 516 6.63 26.79 9.78
N VAL A 517 5.97 27.82 9.30
CA VAL A 517 4.70 27.72 8.58
C VAL A 517 4.97 27.62 7.10
N VAL A 518 4.39 26.62 6.45
CA VAL A 518 4.45 26.41 4.99
C VAL A 518 3.69 27.54 4.30
N HIS A 519 4.25 28.05 3.19
CA HIS A 519 3.57 29.06 2.38
C HIS A 519 2.19 28.53 1.90
N PRO A 520 1.10 29.30 2.02
CA PRO A 520 -0.25 28.82 1.69
C PRO A 520 -0.39 28.26 0.27
N GLN A 521 0.26 28.89 -0.71
CA GLN A 521 0.26 28.44 -2.10
C GLN A 521 1.09 27.16 -2.33
N ALA A 522 1.95 26.77 -1.38
CA ALA A 522 2.68 25.51 -1.41
C ALA A 522 2.06 24.44 -0.50
N ALA A 523 1.02 24.78 0.24
CA ALA A 523 0.37 23.83 1.14
C ALA A 523 -0.24 22.65 0.36
N HIS A 524 0.15 21.44 0.71
CA HIS A 524 -0.30 20.23 0.03
C HIS A 524 -0.34 19.04 0.98
N ARG A 525 -1.28 18.10 0.76
CA ARG A 525 -1.42 16.88 1.58
C ARG A 525 -0.21 15.95 1.53
N LEU A 526 0.59 16.00 0.46
CA LEU A 526 1.84 15.24 0.40
C LEU A 526 2.78 15.61 1.56
N LEU A 527 2.84 16.90 1.91
CA LEU A 527 3.71 17.37 3.00
C LEU A 527 3.32 16.75 4.34
N GLU A 528 2.01 16.50 4.58
CA GLU A 528 1.53 15.76 5.77
C GLU A 528 2.03 14.33 5.78
N ARG A 529 1.92 13.63 4.63
CA ARG A 529 2.42 12.27 4.48
C ARG A 529 3.93 12.17 4.70
N LEU A 530 4.65 13.24 4.42
CA LEU A 530 6.10 13.36 4.62
C LEU A 530 6.48 13.87 6.02
N GLY A 531 5.49 14.19 6.88
CA GLY A 531 5.70 14.52 8.28
C GLY A 531 5.52 15.99 8.66
N ALA A 532 4.95 16.82 7.78
CA ALA A 532 4.42 18.12 8.19
C ALA A 532 3.16 17.93 9.04
N GLN A 533 2.95 18.80 9.96
CA GLN A 533 1.78 18.78 10.83
C GLN A 533 0.73 19.76 10.31
N ARG A 534 -0.48 19.26 10.05
CA ARG A 534 -1.61 20.14 9.78
C ARG A 534 -2.08 20.74 11.09
N SER A 535 -2.22 22.03 11.12
CA SER A 535 -2.68 22.75 12.30
C SER A 535 -3.64 23.86 11.89
N ASP A 536 -4.72 23.96 12.60
CA ASP A 536 -5.53 25.17 12.58
C ASP A 536 -4.91 26.26 13.47
N ILE A 537 -5.54 27.43 13.51
CA ILE A 537 -5.07 28.55 14.34
C ILE A 537 -5.05 28.16 15.82
N ALA A 538 -6.01 27.34 16.25
CA ALA A 538 -6.05 26.85 17.63
C ALA A 538 -4.88 25.89 17.93
N GLY A 539 -4.45 25.10 16.96
CA GLY A 539 -3.25 24.26 17.06
C GLY A 539 -1.97 25.10 17.15
N LEU A 540 -1.88 26.20 16.40
CA LEU A 540 -0.75 27.15 16.53
C LEU A 540 -0.70 27.76 17.92
N LEU A 541 -1.82 28.21 18.45
CA LEU A 541 -1.92 28.72 19.81
C LEU A 541 -1.41 27.70 20.85
N ARG A 542 -1.62 26.39 20.63
CA ARG A 542 -1.16 25.31 21.52
C ARG A 542 0.29 24.89 21.28
N SER A 543 0.96 25.51 20.31
CA SER A 543 2.34 25.11 20.00
C SER A 543 3.28 25.41 21.18
N PRO A 544 4.30 24.55 21.40
CA PRO A 544 5.27 24.77 22.45
C PRO A 544 5.95 26.16 22.38
N ALA A 545 6.21 26.63 21.16
CA ALA A 545 6.85 27.91 20.94
C ALA A 545 6.00 29.09 21.41
N VAL A 546 4.67 29.06 21.15
CA VAL A 546 3.77 30.11 21.66
C VAL A 546 3.63 30.00 23.16
N ARG A 547 3.52 28.77 23.69
CA ARG A 547 3.45 28.54 25.13
C ARG A 547 4.68 29.06 25.87
N GLU A 548 5.87 28.74 25.37
CA GLU A 548 7.14 29.21 25.94
C GLU A 548 7.20 30.74 25.97
N ARG A 549 6.78 31.41 24.89
CA ARG A 549 6.75 32.87 24.85
C ARG A 549 5.76 33.49 25.84
N VAL A 550 4.59 32.89 26.02
CA VAL A 550 3.61 33.37 27.01
C VAL A 550 4.11 33.21 28.44
N LEU A 551 4.87 32.15 28.73
CA LEU A 551 5.32 31.81 30.07
C LEU A 551 6.63 32.53 30.46
N ASP A 552 7.52 32.82 29.50
CA ASP A 552 8.88 33.27 29.78
C ASP A 552 9.14 34.74 29.39
N ASP A 553 8.21 35.40 28.67
CA ASP A 553 8.47 36.70 28.04
C ASP A 553 7.46 37.76 28.49
N ASP A 554 7.95 38.86 29.06
CA ASP A 554 7.17 39.97 29.58
C ASP A 554 6.88 41.04 28.52
N GLU A 555 7.24 40.84 27.25
CA GLU A 555 7.09 41.84 26.20
C GLU A 555 5.60 42.01 25.79
N PRO A 556 5.06 43.23 25.78
CA PRO A 556 3.67 43.49 25.34
C PRO A 556 3.36 43.05 23.93
N ALA A 557 4.38 42.94 23.07
CA ALA A 557 4.24 42.44 21.70
C ALA A 557 3.77 40.97 21.64
N VAL A 558 4.14 40.15 22.64
CA VAL A 558 3.69 38.75 22.74
C VAL A 558 2.17 38.69 22.93
N ALA A 559 1.65 39.57 23.82
CA ALA A 559 0.22 39.67 24.07
C ALA A 559 -0.56 40.04 22.80
N ASP A 560 -0.07 41.00 22.02
CA ASP A 560 -0.72 41.43 20.77
C ASP A 560 -0.76 40.28 19.72
N VAL A 561 0.30 39.47 19.59
CA VAL A 561 0.34 38.30 18.69
C VAL A 561 -0.63 37.23 19.15
N VAL A 562 -0.59 36.87 20.44
CA VAL A 562 -1.47 35.82 21.00
C VAL A 562 -2.93 36.25 20.88
N LEU A 563 -3.29 37.46 21.25
CA LEU A 563 -4.66 37.97 21.15
C LEU A 563 -5.13 38.02 19.69
N SER A 564 -4.24 38.35 18.72
CA SER A 564 -4.60 38.30 17.30
C SER A 564 -4.88 36.87 16.82
N LEU A 565 -4.11 35.88 17.30
CA LEU A 565 -4.36 34.47 17.00
C LEU A 565 -5.66 33.99 17.64
N VAL A 566 -5.93 34.37 18.86
CA VAL A 566 -7.19 34.05 19.57
C VAL A 566 -8.39 34.66 18.86
N ASP A 567 -8.29 35.94 18.43
CA ASP A 567 -9.35 36.61 17.66
C ASP A 567 -9.60 35.88 16.31
N ALA A 568 -8.54 35.47 15.62
CA ALA A 568 -8.65 34.71 14.37
C ALA A 568 -9.27 33.32 14.60
N ALA A 569 -8.87 32.63 15.67
CA ALA A 569 -9.42 31.32 16.04
C ALA A 569 -10.91 31.40 16.47
N LEU A 570 -11.29 32.48 17.18
CA LEU A 570 -12.69 32.75 17.53
C LEU A 570 -13.54 32.95 16.27
N ARG A 571 -13.06 33.75 15.32
CA ARG A 571 -13.76 33.94 14.04
C ARG A 571 -13.89 32.67 13.24
N ALA A 572 -12.90 31.77 13.33
CA ALA A 572 -12.96 30.45 12.70
C ALA A 572 -13.82 29.42 13.45
N GLY A 573 -14.26 29.73 14.67
CA GLY A 573 -15.05 28.81 15.51
C GLY A 573 -14.27 27.62 16.07
N THR A 574 -12.92 27.71 16.14
CA THR A 574 -12.04 26.60 16.51
C THR A 574 -11.39 26.76 17.89
N VAL A 575 -11.71 27.83 18.63
CA VAL A 575 -11.08 28.11 19.93
C VAL A 575 -11.44 27.05 20.97
N GLN A 576 -10.38 26.49 21.55
CA GLN A 576 -10.43 25.71 22.80
C GLN A 576 -9.46 26.37 23.77
N PRO A 577 -9.94 27.11 24.79
CA PRO A 577 -9.06 27.77 25.74
C PRO A 577 -8.20 26.74 26.50
N GLU A 578 -6.94 27.05 26.64
CA GLU A 578 -5.98 26.32 27.46
C GLU A 578 -5.72 27.07 28.77
N SER A 579 -5.47 26.34 29.84
CA SER A 579 -5.24 26.98 31.18
C SER A 579 -4.06 27.94 31.20
N TRP A 580 -2.99 27.63 30.48
CA TRP A 580 -1.77 28.45 30.43
C TRP A 580 -1.94 29.77 29.65
N TRP A 581 -3.03 29.94 28.85
CA TRP A 581 -3.31 31.23 28.22
C TRP A 581 -3.62 32.29 29.26
N GLY A 582 -4.09 31.89 30.44
CA GLY A 582 -4.29 32.76 31.57
C GLY A 582 -3.03 33.38 32.14
N GLU A 583 -1.83 32.85 31.78
CA GLU A 583 -0.54 33.42 32.16
C GLU A 583 -0.12 34.60 31.27
N LEU A 584 -0.83 34.84 30.17
CA LEU A 584 -0.55 35.96 29.29
C LEU A 584 -0.62 37.29 30.07
N LEU A 585 0.48 37.98 30.08
CA LEU A 585 0.56 39.26 30.79
C LEU A 585 -0.21 40.36 30.04
N LEU A 586 -1.17 40.97 30.72
CA LEU A 586 -1.98 42.04 30.19
C LEU A 586 -1.92 43.22 31.18
N PRO A 587 -2.03 44.46 30.70
CA PRO A 587 -2.06 45.61 31.61
C PRO A 587 -3.41 45.66 32.34
N ALA A 588 -3.35 45.91 33.66
CA ALA A 588 -4.48 46.28 34.50
C ALA A 588 -4.76 47.78 34.41
N ALA A 589 -5.91 48.21 34.93
CA ALA A 589 -6.32 49.63 34.90
C ALA A 589 -5.37 50.58 35.61
N ASP A 590 -4.56 50.11 36.54
CA ASP A 590 -3.50 50.84 37.24
C ASP A 590 -2.14 50.83 36.49
N GLY A 591 -2.04 50.10 35.40
CA GLY A 591 -0.84 49.97 34.57
C GLY A 591 0.11 48.83 34.97
N GLU A 592 -0.22 48.04 36.00
CA GLU A 592 0.56 46.82 36.32
C GLU A 592 0.31 45.75 35.31
N MET A 593 1.34 44.95 34.99
CA MET A 593 1.21 43.75 34.12
C MET A 593 0.79 42.59 34.99
N VAL A 594 -0.39 42.04 34.69
CA VAL A 594 -1.03 40.96 35.47
C VAL A 594 -1.38 39.83 34.53
N PRO A 595 -1.21 38.55 34.92
CA PRO A 595 -1.69 37.45 34.15
C PRO A 595 -3.20 37.58 33.84
N ALA A 596 -3.61 37.26 32.62
CA ALA A 596 -4.97 37.45 32.16
C ALA A 596 -6.01 36.77 33.08
N ARG A 597 -5.67 35.63 33.69
CA ARG A 597 -6.51 34.91 34.66
C ARG A 597 -6.78 35.71 35.95
N GLY A 598 -5.87 36.63 36.28
CA GLY A 598 -5.99 37.52 37.45
C GLY A 598 -6.72 38.81 37.16
N LEU A 599 -7.25 39.02 35.97
CA LEU A 599 -7.94 40.23 35.54
C LEU A 599 -9.43 39.98 35.34
N VAL A 600 -10.23 41.03 35.56
CA VAL A 600 -11.67 41.07 35.38
C VAL A 600 -12.06 42.09 34.32
N LEU A 601 -13.01 41.75 33.45
CA LEU A 601 -13.54 42.70 32.47
C LEU A 601 -14.35 43.81 33.13
N GLY A 602 -14.06 45.05 32.73
CA GLY A 602 -14.83 46.20 33.18
C GLY A 602 -16.31 46.10 32.81
N GLY A 603 -17.20 46.35 33.75
CA GLY A 603 -18.66 46.28 33.54
C GLY A 603 -19.27 44.88 33.51
N SER A 604 -18.46 43.81 33.73
CA SER A 604 -18.95 42.43 33.71
C SER A 604 -19.65 42.00 35.02
N ALA A 605 -20.33 40.84 34.96
CA ALA A 605 -20.87 40.17 36.12
C ALA A 605 -19.80 39.79 37.15
N ALA A 606 -18.62 39.39 36.67
CA ALA A 606 -17.46 39.08 37.51
C ALA A 606 -17.06 40.29 38.37
N ARG A 607 -17.08 41.48 37.78
CA ARG A 607 -16.75 42.71 38.54
C ARG A 607 -17.73 43.01 39.68
N GLN A 608 -18.97 42.55 39.58
CA GLN A 608 -20.00 42.73 40.64
C GLN A 608 -19.92 41.65 41.73
N ALA A 609 -19.36 40.50 41.40
CA ALA A 609 -19.30 39.32 42.27
C ALA A 609 -17.98 39.16 43.02
N LEU A 610 -16.87 39.59 42.41
CA LEU A 610 -15.54 39.32 42.91
C LEU A 610 -14.90 40.58 43.53
N ASP A 611 -14.01 40.38 44.49
CA ASP A 611 -13.29 41.48 45.19
C ASP A 611 -12.29 42.14 44.24
N ALA A 612 -12.36 43.49 44.12
CA ALA A 612 -11.46 44.26 43.26
C ALA A 612 -10.03 44.34 43.81
N ALA A 613 -9.83 44.11 45.10
CA ALA A 613 -8.50 44.05 45.69
C ALA A 613 -7.75 42.74 45.35
N VAL A 614 -8.49 41.68 45.06
CA VAL A 614 -7.93 40.39 44.70
C VAL A 614 -7.78 40.27 43.19
N LEU A 615 -8.80 40.68 42.42
CA LEU A 615 -8.85 40.61 40.98
C LEU A 615 -9.06 41.99 40.35
N PRO A 616 -7.99 42.69 39.90
CA PRO A 616 -8.07 43.98 39.27
C PRO A 616 -8.77 43.96 37.89
N THR A 617 -9.22 45.12 37.43
CA THR A 617 -9.86 45.30 36.14
C THR A 617 -8.82 45.42 35.03
N VAL A 618 -9.00 44.77 33.87
CA VAL A 618 -8.16 44.93 32.71
C VAL A 618 -8.16 46.38 32.19
N ASP A 619 -7.06 46.84 31.62
CA ASP A 619 -6.97 48.19 31.03
C ASP A 619 -8.04 48.43 29.96
N SER A 620 -8.66 49.60 30.02
CA SER A 620 -9.79 49.93 29.14
C SER A 620 -9.41 50.02 27.66
N VAL A 621 -8.18 50.44 27.31
CA VAL A 621 -7.71 50.51 25.92
C VAL A 621 -7.54 49.11 25.34
N VAL A 622 -7.03 48.18 26.13
CA VAL A 622 -6.92 46.75 25.75
C VAL A 622 -8.29 46.14 25.60
N GLN A 623 -9.22 46.46 26.52
CA GLN A 623 -10.60 45.96 26.44
C GLN A 623 -11.34 46.52 25.23
N GLU A 624 -11.18 47.77 24.86
CA GLU A 624 -11.78 48.38 23.67
C GLU A 624 -11.22 47.82 22.38
N ARG A 625 -9.90 47.53 22.32
CA ARG A 625 -9.23 47.01 21.14
C ARG A 625 -9.57 45.55 20.81
N TRP A 626 -9.57 44.71 21.82
CA TRP A 626 -9.73 43.24 21.62
C TRP A 626 -11.16 42.74 21.88
N GLY A 627 -11.90 43.46 22.72
CA GLY A 627 -13.26 43.10 23.08
C GLY A 627 -13.35 41.99 24.13
N ALA A 628 -14.52 41.90 24.74
CA ALA A 628 -14.76 40.95 25.82
C ALA A 628 -14.56 39.49 25.45
N GLN A 629 -14.90 39.10 24.22
CA GLN A 629 -14.84 37.71 23.78
C GLN A 629 -13.41 37.20 23.68
N VAL A 630 -12.52 37.98 23.10
CA VAL A 630 -11.09 37.62 22.94
C VAL A 630 -10.42 37.57 24.33
N LEU A 631 -10.64 38.59 25.14
CA LEU A 631 -10.07 38.65 26.47
C LEU A 631 -10.58 37.53 27.38
N SER A 632 -11.85 37.20 27.33
CA SER A 632 -12.37 36.05 28.08
C SER A 632 -11.79 34.72 27.62
N ALA A 633 -11.49 34.56 26.32
CA ALA A 633 -10.87 33.35 25.80
C ALA A 633 -9.45 33.13 26.34
N VAL A 634 -8.71 34.18 26.67
CA VAL A 634 -7.40 34.09 27.32
C VAL A 634 -7.45 34.12 28.85
N GLY A 635 -8.63 34.09 29.43
CA GLY A 635 -8.80 33.90 30.87
C GLY A 635 -9.21 35.17 31.68
N VAL A 636 -9.38 36.34 31.04
CA VAL A 636 -9.94 37.51 31.70
C VAL A 636 -11.39 37.23 32.10
N ARG A 637 -11.73 37.46 33.37
CA ARG A 637 -13.00 37.10 33.98
C ARG A 637 -14.14 37.98 33.48
N ALA A 638 -15.09 37.41 32.76
CA ALA A 638 -16.37 38.06 32.45
C ALA A 638 -17.46 37.68 33.45
N GLY A 639 -17.36 36.49 34.01
CA GLY A 639 -18.21 35.86 35.01
C GLY A 639 -17.36 34.93 35.87
N LEU A 640 -17.99 33.98 36.49
CA LEU A 640 -17.28 32.93 37.22
C LEU A 640 -16.47 32.05 36.26
N ALA A 641 -15.26 31.72 36.61
CA ALA A 641 -14.40 30.95 35.75
C ALA A 641 -14.45 29.46 36.04
N VAL A 642 -14.75 28.69 35.02
CA VAL A 642 -14.65 27.23 35.06
C VAL A 642 -13.27 26.83 34.52
N LEU A 643 -12.50 26.14 35.33
CA LEU A 643 -11.23 25.58 34.98
C LEU A 643 -11.36 24.05 34.77
N ARG A 644 -10.51 23.53 33.86
CA ARG A 644 -10.31 22.10 33.73
C ARG A 644 -8.97 21.77 34.37
N VAL A 645 -9.01 21.02 35.45
CA VAL A 645 -7.82 20.70 36.25
C VAL A 645 -7.53 19.21 36.14
N PRO A 646 -6.28 18.82 35.77
CA PRO A 646 -5.88 17.44 35.82
C PRO A 646 -5.97 16.88 37.25
N LEU A 647 -6.56 15.71 37.40
CA LEU A 647 -6.61 15.01 38.69
C LEU A 647 -5.36 14.18 38.96
N ASP A 648 -4.53 13.91 37.95
CA ASP A 648 -3.29 13.15 38.09
C ASP A 648 -2.24 13.96 38.86
N LEU A 649 -1.56 13.26 39.75
CA LEU A 649 -0.71 13.83 40.82
C LEU A 649 0.59 14.49 40.31
N ALA A 650 1.03 14.18 39.09
CA ALA A 650 2.35 14.61 38.60
C ALA A 650 2.38 16.02 37.95
N ASP A 651 1.25 16.46 37.35
CA ASP A 651 1.23 17.65 36.47
C ASP A 651 0.40 18.85 37.03
N ALA A 652 -0.13 18.76 38.23
CA ALA A 652 -1.15 19.69 38.71
C ALA A 652 -0.62 20.87 39.53
N THR A 653 0.70 21.15 39.57
CA THR A 653 1.30 22.01 40.57
C THR A 653 0.86 23.47 40.50
N ASP A 654 0.89 24.12 39.34
CA ASP A 654 0.70 25.59 39.27
C ASP A 654 -0.78 26.05 39.32
N LEU A 655 -1.68 25.28 38.64
CA LEU A 655 -3.10 25.63 38.56
C LEU A 655 -3.85 25.23 39.84
N ALA A 656 -3.44 24.11 40.44
CA ALA A 656 -3.99 23.61 41.69
C ALA A 656 -3.59 24.47 42.89
N GLU A 657 -2.39 25.05 42.90
CA GLU A 657 -1.96 26.00 43.89
C GLU A 657 -2.81 27.28 43.92
N SER A 658 -3.47 27.63 42.80
CA SER A 658 -4.38 28.77 42.70
C SER A 658 -5.80 28.50 43.25
N LEU A 659 -6.14 27.23 43.57
CA LEU A 659 -7.45 26.86 44.09
C LEU A 659 -7.45 26.71 45.61
N ASP A 660 -8.22 27.56 46.29
CA ASP A 660 -8.29 27.52 47.75
C ASP A 660 -8.74 26.13 48.26
N GLY A 661 -7.91 25.51 49.09
CA GLY A 661 -8.20 24.21 49.71
C GLY A 661 -8.11 23.00 48.80
N TRP A 662 -7.49 23.11 47.63
CA TRP A 662 -7.34 21.98 46.67
C TRP A 662 -6.65 20.76 47.29
N ASP A 663 -5.60 20.95 48.04
CA ASP A 663 -4.90 19.88 48.73
C ASP A 663 -5.74 19.15 49.80
N ALA A 664 -6.64 19.89 50.47
CA ALA A 664 -7.58 19.29 51.40
C ALA A 664 -8.62 18.47 50.66
N TYR A 665 -9.18 18.98 49.57
CA TYR A 665 -10.10 18.27 48.71
C TYR A 665 -9.50 16.96 48.18
N ARG A 666 -8.27 17.03 47.69
CA ARG A 666 -7.57 15.82 47.17
C ARG A 666 -7.41 14.76 48.25
N ARG A 667 -6.95 15.09 49.42
CA ARG A 667 -6.77 14.15 50.52
C ARG A 667 -8.09 13.55 50.98
N GLU A 668 -9.13 14.32 51.05
CA GLU A 668 -10.44 13.86 51.57
C GLU A 668 -11.27 13.10 50.55
N ALA A 669 -11.22 13.49 49.29
CA ALA A 669 -12.12 13.00 48.26
C ALA A 669 -11.46 12.12 47.21
N ILE A 670 -10.17 12.35 46.83
CA ILE A 670 -9.54 11.76 45.65
C ILE A 670 -8.52 10.67 45.97
N GLU A 671 -7.78 10.75 47.10
CA GLU A 671 -6.66 9.81 47.39
C GLU A 671 -7.02 8.33 47.44
N ALA A 672 -8.31 7.98 47.39
CA ALA A 672 -8.76 6.60 47.48
C ALA A 672 -8.89 5.83 46.16
N GLY A 673 -8.64 6.46 44.99
CA GLY A 673 -8.79 5.76 43.68
C GLY A 673 -8.42 6.63 42.51
N ASP A 674 -8.39 6.00 41.31
CA ASP A 674 -8.08 6.67 40.05
C ASP A 674 -9.30 7.43 39.53
N GLY A 675 -9.19 8.76 39.44
CA GLY A 675 -10.21 9.65 38.89
C GLY A 675 -10.18 9.74 37.36
N PRO A 676 -11.13 10.46 36.76
CA PRO A 676 -11.03 10.89 35.37
C PRO A 676 -9.76 11.76 35.22
N PRO A 677 -9.18 11.81 34.00
CA PRO A 677 -7.95 12.59 33.79
C PRO A 677 -8.11 14.07 34.20
N ASP A 678 -9.33 14.63 34.04
CA ASP A 678 -9.60 16.03 34.30
C ASP A 678 -10.88 16.21 35.14
N ALA A 679 -10.91 17.25 36.00
CA ALA A 679 -12.08 17.75 36.69
C ALA A 679 -12.42 19.17 36.26
N LEU A 680 -13.72 19.48 36.21
CA LEU A 680 -14.20 20.86 36.08
C LEU A 680 -14.35 21.47 37.48
N VAL A 681 -13.72 22.59 37.68
CA VAL A 681 -13.74 23.29 38.96
C VAL A 681 -14.12 24.76 38.77
N MET A 682 -14.77 25.36 39.76
CA MET A 682 -15.00 26.79 39.77
C MET A 682 -13.82 27.46 40.48
N ALA A 683 -13.19 28.39 39.77
CA ALA A 683 -12.12 29.23 40.38
C ALA A 683 -12.67 30.40 41.14
N ASP A 684 -11.77 31.01 41.89
CA ASP A 684 -11.97 32.32 42.60
C ASP A 684 -13.19 32.33 43.55
N LEU A 685 -13.58 31.17 44.10
CA LEU A 685 -14.70 31.10 45.06
C LEU A 685 -14.38 31.84 46.36
N ASP A 686 -13.11 31.89 46.75
CA ASP A 686 -12.60 32.62 47.91
C ASP A 686 -12.63 34.14 47.73
N ALA A 687 -12.63 34.61 46.45
CA ALA A 687 -12.74 36.02 46.12
C ALA A 687 -14.19 36.52 46.03
N VAL A 688 -15.19 35.65 46.21
CA VAL A 688 -16.60 36.02 46.14
C VAL A 688 -16.99 36.89 47.33
N VAL A 689 -17.50 38.11 47.08
CA VAL A 689 -17.95 39.01 48.13
C VAL A 689 -19.27 38.48 48.77
N GLU A 690 -19.41 38.65 50.07
CA GLU A 690 -20.51 38.02 50.86
C GLU A 690 -21.92 38.26 50.27
N HIS A 691 -22.18 39.48 49.81
CA HIS A 691 -23.51 39.84 49.30
C HIS A 691 -23.79 39.24 47.89
N ALA A 692 -22.79 38.75 47.17
CA ALA A 692 -22.94 38.18 45.81
C ALA A 692 -23.29 36.69 45.81
N TRP A 693 -23.20 35.97 46.95
CA TRP A 693 -23.45 34.53 47.00
C TRP A 693 -24.79 34.09 46.39
N PRO A 694 -25.94 34.78 46.58
CA PRO A 694 -27.19 34.36 45.96
C PRO A 694 -27.12 34.37 44.43
N GLN A 695 -26.40 35.36 43.83
CA GLN A 695 -26.23 35.42 42.38
C GLN A 695 -25.26 34.36 41.90
N VAL A 696 -24.16 34.10 42.62
CA VAL A 696 -23.17 33.08 42.31
C VAL A 696 -23.82 31.70 42.33
N LEU A 697 -24.58 31.38 43.39
CA LEU A 697 -25.28 30.07 43.45
C LEU A 697 -26.30 29.93 42.34
N ALA A 698 -27.03 30.98 41.97
CA ALA A 698 -27.96 30.94 40.83
C ALA A 698 -27.23 30.70 39.50
N ALA A 699 -26.06 31.30 39.26
CA ALA A 699 -25.24 31.08 38.10
C ALA A 699 -24.67 29.66 38.09
N LEU A 700 -24.19 29.14 39.21
CA LEU A 700 -23.74 27.75 39.36
C LEU A 700 -24.85 26.75 39.04
N ALA A 701 -26.08 27.01 39.51
CA ALA A 701 -27.20 26.15 39.27
C ALA A 701 -27.70 26.13 37.82
N SER A 702 -27.55 27.25 37.08
CA SER A 702 -28.07 27.42 35.72
C SER A 702 -26.99 27.27 34.64
N GLU A 703 -25.95 28.10 34.70
CA GLU A 703 -24.97 28.24 33.63
C GLU A 703 -23.76 27.28 33.77
N HIS A 704 -23.38 26.98 35.04
CA HIS A 704 -22.18 26.22 35.34
C HIS A 704 -22.43 24.91 36.09
N ARG A 705 -23.59 24.31 35.90
CA ARG A 705 -24.03 23.13 36.65
C ARG A 705 -23.03 21.96 36.61
N ALA A 706 -22.28 21.84 35.51
CA ALA A 706 -21.32 20.75 35.33
C ALA A 706 -20.23 20.75 36.42
N VAL A 707 -19.86 21.90 37.01
CA VAL A 707 -18.86 21.96 38.08
C VAL A 707 -19.37 21.41 39.42
N LEU A 708 -20.68 21.25 39.56
CA LEU A 708 -21.30 20.67 40.76
C LEU A 708 -21.47 19.14 40.66
N GLU A 709 -21.36 18.58 39.44
CA GLU A 709 -21.59 17.16 39.25
C GLU A 709 -20.49 16.32 39.91
N PRO A 710 -20.82 15.20 40.56
CA PRO A 710 -19.86 14.40 41.29
C PRO A 710 -18.86 13.70 40.38
N VAL A 711 -17.70 13.44 40.92
CA VAL A 711 -16.60 12.74 40.24
C VAL A 711 -16.65 11.24 40.52
N ARG A 712 -16.38 10.40 39.50
CA ARG A 712 -16.34 8.95 39.64
C ARG A 712 -14.90 8.48 39.67
N LEU A 713 -14.53 7.79 40.74
CA LEU A 713 -13.21 7.22 40.94
C LEU A 713 -13.24 5.72 40.67
N LEU A 714 -12.25 5.19 39.98
CA LEU A 714 -12.02 3.76 39.81
C LEU A 714 -11.12 3.28 40.94
N LEU A 715 -11.62 2.36 41.76
CA LEU A 715 -10.78 1.75 42.81
C LEU A 715 -9.93 0.60 42.24
N PRO A 716 -8.71 0.38 42.75
CA PRO A 716 -7.81 -0.67 42.26
C PRO A 716 -8.42 -2.09 42.30
N ASP A 717 -9.32 -2.36 43.25
CA ASP A 717 -9.84 -3.69 43.52
C ASP A 717 -11.34 -3.86 43.25
N GLY A 718 -11.99 -2.92 42.52
CA GLY A 718 -13.43 -3.15 42.38
C GLY A 718 -14.34 -1.99 41.99
N PRO A 719 -15.41 -1.72 42.73
CA PRO A 719 -16.48 -0.84 42.27
C PRO A 719 -16.07 0.63 42.20
N THR A 720 -16.76 1.37 41.31
CA THR A 720 -16.56 2.82 41.17
C THR A 720 -17.06 3.55 42.42
N ARG A 721 -16.25 4.43 42.99
CA ARG A 721 -16.67 5.34 44.06
C ARG A 721 -17.09 6.69 43.45
N VAL A 722 -18.14 7.26 44.00
CA VAL A 722 -18.66 8.60 43.61
C VAL A 722 -18.34 9.58 44.71
N VAL A 723 -17.60 10.64 44.36
CA VAL A 723 -17.20 11.69 45.32
C VAL A 723 -17.72 13.07 44.85
N PRO A 724 -17.94 14.03 45.76
CA PRO A 724 -18.36 15.37 45.34
C PRO A 724 -17.30 16.03 44.48
N SER A 725 -17.69 16.90 43.54
CA SER A 725 -16.73 17.75 42.82
C SER A 725 -16.02 18.72 43.79
N TYR A 726 -14.88 19.26 43.38
CA TYR A 726 -14.17 20.29 44.15
C TYR A 726 -15.10 21.46 44.50
N THR A 727 -15.85 21.98 43.53
CA THR A 727 -16.75 23.08 43.73
C THR A 727 -17.84 22.75 44.77
N THR A 728 -18.45 21.55 44.67
CA THR A 728 -19.42 21.09 45.66
C THR A 728 -18.79 20.93 47.04
N TRP A 729 -17.57 20.32 47.11
CA TRP A 729 -16.85 20.15 48.34
C TRP A 729 -16.48 21.52 48.97
N TRP A 730 -16.00 22.48 48.15
CA TRP A 730 -15.65 23.79 48.63
C TRP A 730 -16.84 24.54 49.18
N LEU A 731 -17.99 24.55 48.45
CA LEU A 731 -19.23 25.19 48.91
C LEU A 731 -19.73 24.59 50.21
N ARG A 732 -19.56 23.30 50.43
CA ARG A 732 -20.03 22.61 51.67
C ARG A 732 -19.09 22.87 52.85
N ASN A 733 -17.80 22.94 52.61
CA ASN A 733 -16.81 22.96 53.71
C ASN A 733 -16.21 24.35 54.00
N ARG A 734 -16.24 25.25 53.02
CA ARG A 734 -15.55 26.56 53.15
C ARG A 734 -16.43 27.79 52.97
N ALA A 735 -17.43 27.70 52.12
CA ALA A 735 -18.34 28.84 51.92
C ALA A 735 -19.14 29.19 53.18
N PRO A 736 -19.41 30.49 53.42
CA PRO A 736 -20.23 30.91 54.57
C PRO A 736 -21.72 30.68 54.34
N LEU A 737 -22.10 29.50 53.91
CA LEU A 737 -23.46 29.15 53.47
C LEU A 737 -24.23 28.23 54.43
N GLY A 738 -23.55 27.70 55.45
CA GLY A 738 -24.15 26.74 56.40
C GLY A 738 -24.42 25.37 55.83
N LEU A 739 -23.59 24.88 54.89
CA LEU A 739 -23.77 23.62 54.20
C LEU A 739 -22.88 22.49 54.76
N GLY A 740 -22.35 22.61 55.98
CA GLY A 740 -21.43 21.66 56.59
C GLY A 740 -22.01 20.29 56.92
N GLY A 741 -23.34 20.12 56.92
CA GLY A 741 -24.05 18.85 57.16
C GLY A 741 -25.21 18.60 56.21
N PRO A 742 -25.76 17.36 56.15
CA PRO A 742 -26.91 17.05 55.35
C PRO A 742 -28.18 17.75 55.85
N PHE A 743 -29.04 18.16 54.94
CA PHE A 743 -30.31 18.83 55.23
C PHE A 743 -31.49 18.16 54.49
N ALA A 744 -32.72 18.34 55.01
CA ALA A 744 -33.87 17.73 54.38
C ALA A 744 -34.33 18.48 53.14
N LEU A 745 -34.57 17.73 52.05
CA LEU A 745 -35.34 18.22 50.91
C LEU A 745 -36.81 18.25 51.19
N ALA A 746 -37.63 18.85 50.31
CA ALA A 746 -39.07 18.85 50.46
C ALA A 746 -39.62 17.43 50.54
N GLY A 747 -40.22 17.03 51.69
CA GLY A 747 -40.71 15.68 51.95
C GLY A 747 -39.62 14.67 52.41
N GLY A 748 -38.42 15.14 52.68
CA GLY A 748 -37.31 14.34 53.21
C GLY A 748 -37.47 13.98 54.68
N PRO A 749 -36.44 13.34 55.31
CA PRO A 749 -36.47 12.89 56.68
C PRO A 749 -36.75 14.07 57.65
N ALA A 750 -37.86 14.05 58.35
CA ALA A 750 -38.27 15.16 59.21
C ALA A 750 -37.33 15.45 60.41
N TRP A 751 -36.37 14.54 60.67
CA TRP A 751 -35.35 14.68 61.71
C TRP A 751 -34.07 15.40 61.25
N LEU A 752 -33.93 15.61 59.90
CA LEU A 752 -32.93 16.50 59.39
C LEU A 752 -33.40 17.96 59.40
N GLY A 753 -32.48 18.90 59.58
CA GLY A 753 -32.75 20.31 59.49
C GLY A 753 -33.27 20.73 58.09
N PRO A 754 -34.00 21.87 57.97
CA PRO A 754 -34.42 22.39 56.68
C PRO A 754 -33.22 22.89 55.85
N ALA A 755 -33.38 23.01 54.54
CA ALA A 755 -32.37 23.62 53.67
C ALA A 755 -31.96 25.02 54.12
N PRO A 756 -30.65 25.34 54.15
CA PRO A 756 -30.18 26.68 54.46
C PRO A 756 -30.76 27.73 53.50
N SER A 757 -31.01 28.96 53.99
CA SER A 757 -31.68 29.98 53.19
C SER A 757 -31.00 30.32 51.86
N ALA A 758 -29.68 30.18 51.80
CA ALA A 758 -28.86 30.42 50.61
C ALA A 758 -29.20 29.45 49.47
N VAL A 759 -29.62 28.22 49.78
CA VAL A 759 -29.87 27.15 48.80
C VAL A 759 -31.33 26.74 48.70
N ALA A 760 -32.21 27.19 49.61
CA ALA A 760 -33.59 26.78 49.64
C ALA A 760 -34.40 27.13 48.37
N GLY A 761 -33.93 28.14 47.59
CA GLY A 761 -34.57 28.53 46.32
C GLY A 761 -34.02 27.84 45.07
N LEU A 762 -33.00 26.98 45.20
CA LEU A 762 -32.39 26.26 44.08
C LEU A 762 -33.22 25.02 43.69
N ASP A 763 -33.00 24.49 42.49
CA ASP A 763 -33.69 23.27 42.10
C ASP A 763 -33.26 22.07 42.99
N GLU A 764 -34.15 21.08 43.12
CA GLU A 764 -33.96 19.94 44.03
C GLU A 764 -32.67 19.16 43.72
N ARG A 765 -32.28 19.05 42.42
CA ARG A 765 -31.07 18.34 42.03
C ARG A 765 -29.81 19.05 42.51
N VAL A 766 -29.79 20.39 42.44
CA VAL A 766 -28.67 21.16 42.96
C VAL A 766 -28.62 21.08 44.48
N GLN A 767 -29.82 21.16 45.17
CA GLN A 767 -29.87 20.96 46.60
C GLN A 767 -29.31 19.60 47.01
N ARG A 768 -29.60 18.52 46.24
CA ARG A 768 -29.03 17.18 46.47
C ARG A 768 -27.48 17.18 46.38
N LEU A 769 -26.95 17.81 45.36
CA LEU A 769 -25.50 17.93 45.20
C LEU A 769 -24.83 18.65 46.37
N LEU A 770 -25.52 19.65 46.93
CA LEU A 770 -25.05 20.45 48.05
C LEU A 770 -25.37 19.84 49.44
N GLY A 771 -25.88 18.62 49.52
CA GLY A 771 -26.07 17.88 50.74
C GLY A 771 -27.53 17.69 51.11
N GLY A 772 -28.49 18.03 50.23
CA GLY A 772 -29.91 17.81 50.40
C GLY A 772 -30.29 16.33 50.26
N VAL A 773 -31.11 15.82 51.18
CA VAL A 773 -31.44 14.40 51.27
C VAL A 773 -32.96 14.23 51.21
N GLY A 774 -33.45 13.42 50.25
CA GLY A 774 -34.87 13.10 50.08
C GLY A 774 -35.31 11.89 50.87
N ALA A 775 -34.42 10.94 51.16
CA ALA A 775 -34.72 9.76 51.94
C ALA A 775 -33.53 9.37 52.81
N ALA A 776 -33.71 8.76 53.95
CA ALA A 776 -32.65 8.34 54.84
C ALA A 776 -31.66 7.35 54.18
N GLU A 777 -32.10 6.62 53.17
CA GLU A 777 -31.30 5.67 52.41
C GLU A 777 -30.28 6.37 51.47
N GLU A 778 -30.39 7.66 51.24
CA GLU A 778 -29.47 8.47 50.45
C GLU A 778 -28.21 8.89 51.23
N LEU A 779 -28.23 8.80 52.57
CA LEU A 779 -27.11 9.12 53.44
C LEU A 779 -25.99 8.07 53.24
N ASP A 780 -24.80 8.53 52.84
CA ASP A 780 -23.58 7.73 52.79
C ASP A 780 -22.85 7.68 54.14
N ALA A 781 -21.71 6.96 54.20
CA ALA A 781 -20.95 6.81 55.43
C ALA A 781 -20.43 8.19 55.95
N GLN A 782 -20.03 9.09 55.04
CA GLN A 782 -19.54 10.41 55.38
C GLN A 782 -20.63 11.28 55.99
N ALA A 783 -21.86 11.27 55.38
CA ALA A 783 -22.97 12.01 55.90
C ALA A 783 -23.40 11.52 57.32
N TRP A 784 -23.38 10.19 57.52
CA TRP A 784 -23.64 9.63 58.85
C TRP A 784 -22.51 9.98 59.85
N SER A 785 -21.24 9.99 59.44
CA SER A 785 -20.15 10.41 60.32
C SER A 785 -20.35 11.86 60.83
N VAL A 786 -20.76 12.80 59.92
CA VAL A 786 -21.09 14.17 60.32
C VAL A 786 -22.23 14.22 61.31
N LEU A 787 -23.35 13.47 61.06
CA LEU A 787 -24.49 13.45 61.97
C LEU A 787 -24.18 12.81 63.33
N LEU A 788 -23.32 11.77 63.36
CA LEU A 788 -22.90 11.12 64.60
C LEU A 788 -21.95 12.01 65.42
N GLY A 789 -21.10 12.79 64.76
CA GLY A 789 -20.19 13.73 65.38
C GLY A 789 -20.89 14.86 66.16
N GLU A 790 -22.17 15.08 65.88
CA GLU A 790 -22.99 16.06 66.65
C GLU A 790 -23.60 15.44 67.93
N LEU A 791 -23.58 14.10 68.08
CA LEU A 791 -24.16 13.39 69.24
C LEU A 791 -23.22 13.42 70.46
N ARG A 792 -23.81 13.49 71.66
CA ARG A 792 -23.07 13.38 72.92
C ARG A 792 -23.51 12.13 73.64
N ILE A 793 -22.57 11.45 74.31
CA ILE A 793 -22.85 10.25 75.08
C ILE A 793 -23.97 10.48 76.07
N GLY A 794 -25.02 9.64 76.00
CA GLY A 794 -26.21 9.75 76.79
C GLY A 794 -27.38 10.50 76.15
N ASP A 795 -27.18 11.16 75.04
CA ASP A 795 -28.25 11.82 74.29
C ASP A 795 -29.33 10.80 73.84
N PRO A 796 -30.62 11.07 74.06
CA PRO A 796 -31.66 10.19 73.51
C PRO A 796 -31.71 10.38 71.96
N VAL A 797 -31.64 9.24 71.25
CA VAL A 797 -31.78 9.26 69.83
C VAL A 797 -33.16 8.75 69.41
N ALA A 798 -33.82 9.47 68.50
CA ALA A 798 -35.13 9.04 68.02
C ALA A 798 -35.03 7.71 67.26
N MET A 799 -35.94 6.78 67.51
CA MET A 799 -35.97 5.48 66.89
C MET A 799 -35.91 5.54 65.35
N PRO A 800 -36.55 6.47 64.62
CA PRO A 800 -36.43 6.57 63.19
C PRO A 800 -34.98 6.87 62.69
N VAL A 801 -34.23 7.68 63.48
CA VAL A 801 -32.82 7.99 63.17
C VAL A 801 -31.95 6.78 63.38
N ALA A 802 -32.06 6.13 64.53
CA ALA A 802 -31.33 4.90 64.81
C ALA A 802 -31.63 3.77 63.81
N ALA A 803 -32.93 3.53 63.54
CA ALA A 803 -33.30 2.50 62.53
C ALA A 803 -32.84 2.87 61.11
N ALA A 804 -32.73 4.15 60.74
CA ALA A 804 -32.16 4.59 59.48
C ALA A 804 -30.64 4.32 59.46
N PHE A 805 -29.94 4.62 60.55
CA PHE A 805 -28.51 4.35 60.71
C PHE A 805 -28.19 2.85 60.65
N TRP A 806 -28.88 2.00 61.40
CA TRP A 806 -28.65 0.55 61.42
C TRP A 806 -28.92 -0.07 60.06
N ARG A 807 -29.93 0.38 59.32
CA ARG A 807 -30.14 -0.03 57.92
C ARG A 807 -29.01 0.47 57.00
N ALA A 808 -28.47 1.66 57.26
CA ALA A 808 -27.34 2.18 56.55
C ALA A 808 -26.06 1.33 56.75
N LEU A 809 -25.80 0.91 57.99
CA LEU A 809 -24.65 -0.01 58.26
C LEU A 809 -24.73 -1.31 57.45
N ALA A 810 -25.90 -1.94 57.37
CA ALA A 810 -26.10 -3.14 56.57
C ALA A 810 -25.90 -2.89 55.06
N ARG A 811 -26.33 -1.71 54.58
CA ARG A 811 -26.20 -1.31 53.14
C ARG A 811 -24.78 -0.91 52.78
N LEU A 812 -24.07 -0.26 53.70
CA LEU A 812 -22.72 0.26 53.54
C LEU A 812 -21.61 -0.69 54.01
N ALA A 813 -21.96 -1.96 54.34
CA ALA A 813 -21.02 -2.90 54.97
C ALA A 813 -19.68 -3.05 54.25
N GLY A 814 -19.62 -2.75 52.93
CA GLY A 814 -18.35 -2.76 52.14
C GLY A 814 -17.61 -1.41 52.15
N ASP A 815 -18.15 -0.33 52.70
CA ASP A 815 -17.57 1.03 52.69
C ASP A 815 -17.94 1.79 53.98
N LEU A 816 -17.44 1.31 55.13
CA LEU A 816 -17.68 1.89 56.44
C LEU A 816 -16.51 2.77 56.93
N GLY A 817 -15.46 2.97 56.10
CA GLY A 817 -14.24 3.67 56.47
C GLY A 817 -14.44 4.98 57.24
N PRO A 818 -15.35 5.91 56.80
CA PRO A 818 -15.62 7.16 57.52
C PRO A 818 -16.27 7.00 58.89
N LEU A 819 -16.79 5.83 59.20
CA LEU A 819 -17.47 5.53 60.48
C LEU A 819 -16.58 4.79 61.47
N VAL A 820 -15.40 4.32 61.05
CA VAL A 820 -14.44 3.57 61.91
C VAL A 820 -13.99 4.40 63.13
N ASP A 821 -13.87 5.72 62.92
CA ASP A 821 -13.46 6.66 63.94
C ASP A 821 -14.62 7.30 64.69
N ALA A 822 -15.84 6.80 64.51
CA ALA A 822 -17.00 7.35 65.22
C ALA A 822 -16.92 7.03 66.71
N GLU A 823 -16.75 8.07 67.54
CA GLU A 823 -16.65 7.90 68.99
C GLU A 823 -17.98 7.53 69.64
N VAL A 824 -19.10 7.82 68.99
CA VAL A 824 -20.44 7.63 69.55
C VAL A 824 -21.39 7.01 68.50
N LEU A 825 -22.14 6.00 68.92
CA LEU A 825 -23.10 5.31 68.04
C LEU A 825 -24.51 5.26 68.70
N PRO A 826 -25.60 5.42 67.88
CA PRO A 826 -26.94 5.21 68.37
C PRO A 826 -27.21 3.73 68.63
N ALA A 827 -27.26 3.31 69.90
CA ALA A 827 -27.42 1.91 70.30
C ALA A 827 -28.73 1.71 71.13
N LEU A 828 -29.34 0.53 70.95
CA LEU A 828 -30.53 0.11 71.66
C LEU A 828 -30.12 -0.54 73.01
N GLY A 829 -30.45 0.13 74.12
CA GLY A 829 -30.29 -0.42 75.46
C GLY A 829 -31.63 -0.58 76.22
N ARG A 830 -31.58 -0.89 77.51
CA ARG A 830 -32.78 -1.11 78.34
C ARG A 830 -33.68 0.13 78.41
N GLY A 831 -33.15 1.30 78.24
CA GLY A 831 -33.96 2.59 78.35
C GLY A 831 -34.44 3.14 77.03
N GLY A 832 -34.23 2.42 75.90
CA GLY A 832 -34.50 2.88 74.57
C GLY A 832 -33.17 3.14 73.78
N VAL A 833 -33.25 3.89 72.65
CA VAL A 833 -32.07 4.22 71.85
C VAL A 833 -31.39 5.46 72.43
N GLN A 834 -30.12 5.36 72.68
CA GLN A 834 -29.27 6.42 73.18
C GLN A 834 -27.94 6.48 72.42
N ALA A 835 -27.30 7.59 72.45
CA ALA A 835 -25.91 7.73 71.98
C ALA A 835 -24.97 7.10 72.99
N VAL A 836 -24.22 6.12 72.61
CA VAL A 836 -23.33 5.29 73.47
C VAL A 836 -21.90 5.34 72.89
N ALA A 837 -20.89 5.30 73.77
CA ALA A 837 -19.51 5.20 73.30
C ALA A 837 -19.35 3.92 72.45
N ALA A 838 -18.64 4.02 71.34
CA ALA A 838 -18.48 2.92 70.39
C ALA A 838 -17.93 1.67 71.05
N ASP A 839 -16.94 1.80 71.96
CA ASP A 839 -16.33 0.69 72.73
C ASP A 839 -17.34 -0.10 73.61
N ASP A 840 -18.45 0.57 74.00
CA ASP A 840 -19.49 -0.04 74.82
C ASP A 840 -20.63 -0.69 74.03
N VAL A 841 -20.59 -0.57 72.70
CA VAL A 841 -21.63 -1.08 71.79
C VAL A 841 -21.25 -2.44 71.25
N ALA A 842 -22.22 -3.35 71.08
CA ALA A 842 -22.05 -4.58 70.31
C ALA A 842 -22.90 -4.62 69.06
N VAL A 843 -22.39 -5.27 68.02
CA VAL A 843 -23.16 -5.54 66.80
C VAL A 843 -23.99 -6.79 66.95
N ALA A 844 -25.28 -6.71 66.73
CA ALA A 844 -26.22 -7.78 66.98
C ALA A 844 -27.18 -8.03 65.82
N SER A 845 -27.59 -9.30 65.68
CA SER A 845 -28.74 -9.64 64.84
C SER A 845 -30.06 -9.31 65.53
N PRO A 846 -31.20 -9.23 64.79
CA PRO A 846 -32.50 -8.94 65.39
C PRO A 846 -32.91 -9.90 66.53
N MET A 847 -32.39 -11.11 66.63
CA MET A 847 -32.77 -12.04 67.70
C MET A 847 -32.33 -11.52 69.08
N TRP A 848 -31.17 -10.85 69.13
CA TRP A 848 -30.62 -10.29 70.37
C TRP A 848 -31.42 -9.16 70.97
N VAL A 849 -32.28 -8.49 70.16
CA VAL A 849 -33.19 -7.43 70.65
C VAL A 849 -34.18 -7.92 71.74
N GLN A 850 -34.52 -9.17 71.74
CA GLN A 850 -35.45 -9.79 72.75
C GLN A 850 -34.69 -10.34 73.96
N HIS A 851 -33.35 -10.37 73.88
CA HIS A 851 -32.54 -10.86 75.01
C HIS A 851 -32.31 -9.78 76.06
N PRO A 852 -32.59 -10.03 77.36
CA PRO A 852 -32.51 -9.01 78.43
C PRO A 852 -31.09 -8.67 78.86
N ALA A 853 -30.05 -9.12 78.17
CA ALA A 853 -28.70 -8.70 78.46
C ALA A 853 -28.56 -7.20 78.35
N SER A 854 -27.85 -6.59 79.28
CA SER A 854 -27.75 -5.11 79.42
C SER A 854 -26.76 -4.49 78.44
N LEU A 855 -26.58 -5.07 77.30
CA LEU A 855 -25.63 -4.61 76.25
C LEU A 855 -26.33 -3.58 75.33
N PRO A 856 -25.80 -2.40 75.17
CA PRO A 856 -26.20 -1.52 74.10
C PRO A 856 -25.85 -2.14 72.75
N VAL A 857 -26.84 -2.29 71.84
CA VAL A 857 -26.63 -2.99 70.58
C VAL A 857 -26.97 -2.09 69.36
N VAL A 858 -26.15 -2.21 68.32
CA VAL A 858 -26.47 -1.79 66.98
C VAL A 858 -27.07 -3.00 66.27
N VAL A 859 -28.21 -2.84 65.66
CA VAL A 859 -28.99 -3.96 65.11
C VAL A 859 -28.85 -3.99 63.59
N VAL A 860 -28.24 -5.08 63.08
CA VAL A 860 -28.07 -5.36 61.65
C VAL A 860 -28.58 -6.76 61.29
N PRO A 861 -28.91 -7.06 60.03
CA PRO A 861 -29.27 -8.42 59.61
C PRO A 861 -28.17 -9.43 59.95
N ALA A 862 -28.54 -10.65 60.34
CA ALA A 862 -27.61 -11.71 60.78
C ALA A 862 -26.49 -11.96 59.77
N GLY A 863 -26.77 -11.91 58.45
CA GLY A 863 -25.80 -12.16 57.39
C GLY A 863 -24.69 -11.10 57.26
N VAL A 864 -24.75 -9.98 57.97
CA VAL A 864 -23.74 -8.90 57.91
C VAL A 864 -23.17 -8.51 59.27
N VAL A 865 -23.57 -9.17 60.35
CA VAL A 865 -23.12 -8.89 61.75
C VAL A 865 -21.59 -8.88 61.83
N THR A 866 -20.95 -9.96 61.46
CA THR A 866 -19.47 -10.08 61.44
C THR A 866 -18.79 -9.07 60.53
N VAL A 867 -19.31 -8.85 59.33
CA VAL A 867 -18.75 -7.87 58.40
C VAL A 867 -18.77 -6.44 58.95
N VAL A 868 -19.88 -6.06 59.58
CA VAL A 868 -20.02 -4.75 60.19
C VAL A 868 -19.18 -4.63 61.46
N ALA A 869 -19.14 -5.68 62.30
CA ALA A 869 -18.35 -5.73 63.50
C ALA A 869 -16.84 -5.58 63.18
N ASP A 870 -16.32 -6.42 62.24
CA ASP A 870 -14.94 -6.35 61.77
C ASP A 870 -14.61 -4.98 61.16
N ALA A 871 -15.48 -4.44 60.35
CA ALA A 871 -15.25 -3.15 59.68
C ALA A 871 -15.26 -1.92 60.61
N LEU A 872 -15.95 -1.98 61.72
CA LEU A 872 -16.03 -0.91 62.74
C LEU A 872 -15.20 -1.19 63.98
N ASP A 873 -14.44 -2.28 64.02
CA ASP A 873 -13.63 -2.76 65.16
C ASP A 873 -14.47 -2.92 66.44
N LEU A 874 -15.67 -3.48 66.30
CA LEU A 874 -16.64 -3.72 67.37
C LEU A 874 -16.82 -5.21 67.62
N GLU A 875 -17.11 -5.57 68.87
CA GLU A 875 -17.48 -6.95 69.23
C GLU A 875 -18.92 -7.29 68.82
N THR A 876 -19.14 -8.56 68.52
CA THR A 876 -20.50 -9.06 68.27
C THR A 876 -21.22 -9.34 69.60
N ALA A 877 -22.55 -9.37 69.57
CA ALA A 877 -23.35 -9.73 70.76
C ALA A 877 -23.06 -11.19 71.20
N ASP A 878 -22.74 -12.08 70.22
CA ASP A 878 -22.37 -13.50 70.48
C ASP A 878 -21.01 -13.63 71.19
N GLU A 879 -20.14 -12.65 71.09
CA GLU A 879 -18.82 -12.61 71.78
C GLU A 879 -19.00 -12.05 73.21
N ARG A 880 -19.99 -11.21 73.47
CA ARG A 880 -20.26 -10.57 74.78
C ARG A 880 -21.22 -11.33 75.67
N ALA A 881 -22.06 -12.23 75.12
CA ALA A 881 -23.04 -13.00 75.87
C ALA A 881 -23.11 -14.44 75.32
N ASP A 882 -23.39 -15.43 76.18
CA ASP A 882 -23.39 -16.81 75.80
C ASP A 882 -24.50 -17.21 74.82
N GLY A 883 -25.66 -16.56 74.86
CA GLY A 883 -26.79 -16.82 73.95
C GLY A 883 -27.31 -18.25 73.98
N ARG A 884 -27.14 -18.93 75.12
CA ARG A 884 -27.39 -20.37 75.24
C ARG A 884 -28.85 -20.67 75.53
N VAL A 885 -29.50 -21.51 74.71
CA VAL A 885 -30.84 -22.03 74.97
C VAL A 885 -30.78 -22.92 76.21
N THR A 886 -31.53 -22.53 77.28
CA THR A 886 -31.56 -23.19 78.54
C THR A 886 -32.82 -24.01 78.77
N SER A 887 -33.86 -23.82 78.03
CA SER A 887 -35.16 -24.59 78.05
C SER A 887 -35.02 -25.88 77.21
N ARG A 888 -35.86 -26.87 77.57
CA ARG A 888 -35.90 -28.15 76.83
C ARG A 888 -36.83 -27.97 75.61
N GLY A 889 -36.35 -28.21 74.41
CA GLY A 889 -37.08 -28.26 73.19
C GLY A 889 -37.28 -29.69 72.66
N GLU A 890 -38.36 -29.87 71.88
CA GLU A 890 -38.59 -31.11 71.14
C GLU A 890 -38.52 -30.86 69.67
N PRO A 891 -37.81 -31.77 68.89
CA PRO A 891 -37.69 -31.56 67.45
C PRO A 891 -39.06 -31.72 66.76
N ALA A 892 -39.50 -30.71 66.09
CA ALA A 892 -40.69 -30.67 65.25
C ALA A 892 -40.34 -30.54 63.77
N PRO A 893 -41.06 -31.16 62.82
CA PRO A 893 -40.79 -31.01 61.40
C PRO A 893 -41.23 -29.64 60.92
N THR A 894 -40.44 -28.99 60.12
CA THR A 894 -40.80 -27.79 59.40
C THR A 894 -41.87 -28.14 58.38
N PRO A 895 -43.05 -27.46 58.38
CA PRO A 895 -44.11 -27.76 57.43
C PRO A 895 -43.65 -27.80 55.98
N ASP A 896 -44.14 -28.79 55.23
CA ASP A 896 -43.76 -29.00 53.83
C ASP A 896 -44.09 -27.78 52.98
N ALA A 897 -45.16 -27.05 53.26
CA ALA A 897 -45.49 -25.80 52.61
C ALA A 897 -44.36 -24.75 52.70
N VAL A 898 -43.73 -24.63 53.86
CA VAL A 898 -42.59 -23.71 54.06
C VAL A 898 -41.39 -24.16 53.28
N ARG A 899 -41.06 -25.46 53.35
CA ARG A 899 -39.85 -26.02 52.66
C ARG A 899 -40.00 -26.01 51.14
N LEU A 900 -41.24 -26.09 50.62
CA LEU A 900 -41.54 -26.00 49.22
C LEU A 900 -41.26 -24.59 48.70
N VAL A 901 -41.64 -23.57 49.43
CA VAL A 901 -41.47 -22.16 49.03
C VAL A 901 -40.05 -21.66 49.37
N PHE A 902 -39.47 -22.10 50.48
CA PHE A 902 -38.16 -21.74 50.98
C PHE A 902 -37.24 -22.97 51.13
N PRO A 903 -36.61 -23.44 50.09
CA PRO A 903 -35.79 -24.68 50.14
C PRO A 903 -34.62 -24.61 51.12
N ARG A 904 -34.19 -23.42 51.55
CA ARG A 904 -33.15 -23.21 52.55
C ARG A 904 -33.66 -23.34 53.98
N ALA A 905 -34.96 -23.42 54.21
CA ALA A 905 -35.50 -23.64 55.53
C ALA A 905 -35.06 -25.02 56.06
N PRO A 906 -34.64 -25.14 57.33
CA PRO A 906 -34.20 -26.41 57.90
C PRO A 906 -35.35 -27.43 57.90
N ALA A 907 -35.00 -28.72 57.85
CA ALA A 907 -35.98 -29.82 57.85
C ALA A 907 -36.75 -29.92 59.18
N THR A 908 -36.12 -29.53 60.27
CA THR A 908 -36.65 -29.59 61.64
C THR A 908 -36.30 -28.32 62.40
N TRP A 909 -37.11 -27.96 63.35
CA TRP A 909 -36.88 -26.89 64.30
C TRP A 909 -37.17 -27.42 65.71
N MET A 910 -36.77 -26.67 66.73
CA MET A 910 -36.97 -27.06 68.15
C MET A 910 -38.20 -26.30 68.72
N GLU A 911 -39.22 -27.05 69.01
CA GLU A 911 -40.42 -26.53 69.63
C GLU A 911 -40.25 -26.46 71.11
N HIS A 912 -40.58 -25.33 71.74
CA HIS A 912 -40.57 -25.12 73.20
C HIS A 912 -41.91 -24.74 73.72
N GLU A 913 -42.27 -25.19 74.93
CA GLU A 913 -43.42 -24.68 75.64
C GLU A 913 -43.19 -23.21 76.10
N ASP A 914 -41.95 -23.02 76.67
CA ASP A 914 -41.43 -21.69 76.99
C ASP A 914 -39.94 -21.67 76.57
N LEU A 915 -39.59 -20.86 75.60
CA LEU A 915 -38.24 -20.72 75.17
C LEU A 915 -37.44 -19.80 76.07
N MET A 916 -36.36 -20.33 76.66
CA MET A 916 -35.48 -19.59 77.58
C MET A 916 -34.03 -19.55 76.98
N VAL A 917 -33.45 -18.38 76.91
CA VAL A 917 -32.04 -18.17 76.52
C VAL A 917 -31.34 -17.42 77.63
N ASP A 918 -30.24 -17.99 78.13
CA ASP A 918 -29.51 -17.52 79.34
C ASP A 918 -30.41 -17.23 80.52
N GLY A 919 -31.47 -18.03 80.67
CA GLY A 919 -32.45 -17.93 81.73
C GLY A 919 -33.51 -16.83 81.54
N ALA A 920 -33.58 -16.21 80.43
CA ALA A 920 -34.57 -15.19 80.09
C ALA A 920 -35.54 -15.70 78.98
N PRO A 921 -36.79 -15.34 79.03
CA PRO A 921 -37.75 -15.77 78.06
C PRO A 921 -37.62 -14.98 76.79
N VAL A 922 -37.57 -15.71 75.63
CA VAL A 922 -37.56 -15.12 74.28
C VAL A 922 -38.62 -15.83 73.44
N GLN A 923 -38.97 -15.22 72.33
CA GLN A 923 -40.05 -15.79 71.44
C GLN A 923 -39.42 -16.78 70.44
N TRP A 924 -38.23 -16.49 69.99
CA TRP A 924 -37.45 -17.29 69.00
C TRP A 924 -35.94 -17.10 69.21
N TRP A 925 -35.16 -18.08 68.75
CA TRP A 925 -33.73 -18.04 68.82
C TRP A 925 -33.17 -18.89 67.71
N VAL A 926 -32.04 -18.52 67.20
CA VAL A 926 -31.33 -19.27 66.15
C VAL A 926 -29.88 -19.45 66.59
N ASP A 927 -29.47 -20.71 66.79
CA ASP A 927 -28.13 -21.12 67.01
C ASP A 927 -27.74 -22.12 65.90
N SER A 928 -27.44 -23.37 66.24
CA SER A 928 -27.28 -24.44 65.23
C SER A 928 -28.66 -24.92 64.70
N GLN A 929 -29.75 -24.54 65.35
CA GLN A 929 -31.15 -24.86 65.02
C GLN A 929 -32.03 -23.63 65.20
N VAL A 930 -33.24 -23.72 64.67
CA VAL A 930 -34.26 -22.70 64.93
C VAL A 930 -35.08 -23.14 66.14
N HIS A 931 -35.16 -22.30 67.19
CA HIS A 931 -35.93 -22.52 68.41
C HIS A 931 -37.07 -21.53 68.46
N ALA A 932 -38.28 -22.01 68.77
CA ALA A 932 -39.43 -21.14 68.92
C ALA A 932 -40.47 -21.74 69.94
N ALA A 933 -41.22 -20.87 70.60
CA ALA A 933 -42.33 -21.23 71.45
C ALA A 933 -43.68 -20.89 70.79
N THR A 934 -43.68 -20.19 69.67
CA THR A 934 -44.94 -19.73 69.02
C THR A 934 -44.71 -19.81 67.45
N THR A 935 -45.88 -19.88 66.75
CA THR A 935 -45.82 -19.85 65.27
C THR A 935 -45.20 -18.57 64.75
N SER A 936 -45.47 -17.40 65.33
CA SER A 936 -44.84 -16.15 64.95
C SER A 936 -43.32 -16.14 65.27
N GLY A 937 -42.93 -16.72 66.43
CA GLY A 937 -41.50 -16.93 66.73
C GLY A 937 -40.81 -17.82 65.73
N LEU A 938 -41.42 -18.93 65.33
CA LEU A 938 -40.94 -19.82 64.32
C LEU A 938 -40.78 -19.08 62.97
N ALA A 939 -41.75 -18.29 62.55
CA ALA A 939 -41.66 -17.51 61.33
C ALA A 939 -40.48 -16.55 61.35
N ARG A 940 -40.21 -15.89 62.46
CA ARG A 940 -39.05 -14.99 62.63
C ARG A 940 -37.73 -15.75 62.68
N GLY A 941 -37.67 -16.86 63.41
CA GLY A 941 -36.49 -17.68 63.42
C GLY A 941 -36.12 -18.26 62.06
N LEU A 942 -37.09 -18.74 61.29
CA LEU A 942 -36.88 -19.17 59.91
C LEU A 942 -36.51 -18.01 59.02
N ALA A 943 -37.07 -16.80 59.19
CA ALA A 943 -36.75 -15.63 58.38
C ALA A 943 -35.30 -15.17 58.59
N GLU A 944 -34.69 -15.39 59.73
CA GLU A 944 -33.24 -15.15 59.96
C GLU A 944 -32.35 -15.93 58.97
N LEU A 945 -32.79 -17.16 58.60
CA LEU A 945 -32.09 -18.03 57.67
C LEU A 945 -32.44 -17.78 56.19
N VAL A 946 -33.72 -17.50 55.90
CA VAL A 946 -34.16 -17.38 54.49
C VAL A 946 -34.32 -15.93 54.02
N GLY A 947 -34.20 -14.96 54.93
CA GLY A 947 -34.25 -13.53 54.66
C GLY A 947 -35.32 -12.83 55.54
N PRO A 948 -34.98 -11.72 56.20
CA PRO A 948 -35.82 -11.04 57.17
C PRO A 948 -37.11 -10.44 56.57
N ARG A 949 -37.16 -10.18 55.27
CA ARG A 949 -38.34 -9.73 54.55
C ARG A 949 -39.44 -10.78 54.43
N GLN A 950 -39.09 -12.05 54.67
CA GLN A 950 -40.01 -13.17 54.44
C GLN A 950 -40.89 -13.51 55.65
N VAL A 951 -40.77 -12.82 56.82
CA VAL A 951 -41.53 -13.09 58.07
C VAL A 951 -43.03 -13.20 57.79
N GLY A 952 -43.64 -12.24 57.12
CA GLY A 952 -45.07 -12.24 56.84
C GLY A 952 -45.53 -13.40 55.95
N ARG A 953 -44.68 -13.79 54.98
CA ARG A 953 -44.99 -14.96 54.12
C ARG A 953 -44.83 -16.27 54.90
N LEU A 954 -43.81 -16.36 55.73
CA LEU A 954 -43.60 -17.50 56.63
C LEU A 954 -44.74 -17.63 57.62
N GLU A 955 -45.21 -16.53 58.25
CA GLU A 955 -46.37 -16.53 59.12
C GLU A 955 -47.64 -17.03 58.40
N ARG A 956 -47.85 -16.59 57.16
CA ARG A 956 -48.97 -17.03 56.31
C ARG A 956 -48.90 -18.54 56.06
N LEU A 957 -47.73 -19.06 55.60
CA LEU A 957 -47.53 -20.48 55.32
C LEU A 957 -47.62 -21.37 56.54
N LEU A 958 -47.18 -20.90 57.70
CA LEU A 958 -47.25 -21.59 58.96
C LEU A 958 -48.71 -21.62 59.53
N GLY A 959 -49.46 -20.56 59.23
CA GLY A 959 -50.88 -20.47 59.63
C GLY A 959 -51.85 -21.15 58.68
N ASP A 960 -51.55 -21.14 57.39
CA ASP A 960 -52.31 -21.78 56.31
C ASP A 960 -51.38 -22.45 55.30
N PRO A 961 -51.16 -23.75 55.43
CA PRO A 961 -50.37 -24.51 54.46
C PRO A 961 -50.91 -24.55 53.06
N GLY A 962 -52.17 -24.18 52.80
CA GLY A 962 -52.80 -24.05 51.50
C GLY A 962 -52.38 -22.80 50.72
N ALA A 963 -51.77 -21.80 51.37
CA ALA A 963 -51.39 -20.53 50.80
C ALA A 963 -50.10 -20.57 49.90
N VAL A 964 -49.60 -21.77 49.60
CA VAL A 964 -48.35 -21.96 48.84
C VAL A 964 -48.37 -21.23 47.49
N ASP A 965 -49.43 -21.43 46.72
CA ASP A 965 -49.50 -20.83 45.36
C ASP A 965 -49.58 -19.30 45.44
N GLU A 966 -50.27 -18.74 46.40
CA GLU A 966 -50.38 -17.31 46.61
C GLU A 966 -48.99 -16.71 46.97
N VAL A 967 -48.23 -17.38 47.85
CA VAL A 967 -46.93 -16.90 48.29
C VAL A 967 -45.88 -17.04 47.16
N LEU A 968 -45.97 -18.09 46.35
CA LEU A 968 -45.12 -18.22 45.19
C LEU A 968 -45.39 -17.15 44.14
N LEU A 969 -46.69 -16.79 43.93
CA LEU A 969 -47.05 -15.67 43.04
C LEU A 969 -46.56 -14.32 43.58
N ASP A 970 -46.67 -14.09 44.87
CA ASP A 970 -46.13 -12.90 45.52
C ASP A 970 -44.61 -12.80 45.36
N LEU A 971 -43.86 -13.93 45.45
CA LEU A 971 -42.42 -13.96 45.23
C LEU A 971 -42.06 -13.69 43.77
N ALA A 972 -42.77 -14.31 42.84
CA ALA A 972 -42.53 -14.09 41.41
C ALA A 972 -42.77 -12.64 40.97
N GLY A 973 -43.70 -11.93 41.64
CA GLY A 973 -43.99 -10.52 41.40
C GLY A 973 -42.88 -9.55 41.91
N GLU A 974 -42.04 -10.00 42.85
CA GLU A 974 -40.89 -9.21 43.35
C GLU A 974 -39.65 -9.35 42.49
N GLU A 975 -39.53 -10.40 41.66
CA GLU A 975 -38.40 -10.61 40.76
C GLU A 975 -38.54 -9.83 39.45
N PHE A 976 -39.66 -9.22 39.21
CA PHE A 976 -39.91 -8.28 38.09
C PHE A 976 -39.99 -6.82 38.56
#